data_282729064739af001f3235a91f6198f8
#
_entry.id   282729064739af001f3235a91f6198f8
#
_cell.length_a   1.000
_cell.length_b   1.000
_cell.length_c   1.000
_cell.angle_alpha   90.00
_cell.angle_beta   90.00
_cell.angle_gamma   90.00
#
_symmetry.space_group_name_H-M   'P 1'
#
loop_
_entity.id
_entity.type
_entity.pdbx_description
1 polymer ?
#
loop_
_entity_poly.entity_id
_entity_poly.type
_entity_poly.pdbx_seq_one_letter_code
_entity_poly.pdbx_strand_id
1 'polypeptide(L)'
;MALVALAGLSLFLPPFAHGQQTAFVITNLPPADLSSRSPTDLESVVLPKSVPDPIEPFNRAMWDFNVGLMTDVIKPTSRVYRFVVVKPVRTGIGNFGRNLTYPGRLINNLLQGKWNGARDESWRFVCNTTVGVAGFWDVATRWNIPKSDADFGQTFGQWGWKPNFFIMLPVFGPSNDRDTVGLAADTAANPLLYIAPYKFDANDPLTWLGPYTYFSYAVMYNNLADSVDGYVRFSQAEMDPYSEVQYAWTFARANRVANFQVKGKQDPASLETLESVFFTFKDPDFPGRGKTRSVLIPATGRKLKFTFWLQPGQANVVYIIPGLGGHRLAEASLALAELVYKNGFSAVLVSSPFNFEFMENASTAALPAYLPVDGHDLHVALTEIDGRLNKLYPDRLGNKALMGYSMGALQSLFVAATGPTNRYYVITKRTVPRFRGGKQGVNKVSIDPATNQLPLIHFDRYVAINSPVRMAQGISKLDEFYRAPLSWPAANRTDNIENTFLKVAALSQNTLTPQTSLPFNAIESKFLIGLVFRLSLRDIIFSSQQRNNQGVLHHPISDWRRDPLYQEILQYSYQDYFDKFAIPYYSARGLATPVAEVMEKAGDLRTYDAGLRANPDIRIIVNQNDFLLTDDDLAWLHATFSPEELTVFPEGGHLGNLSNPAVEKAILAALTPMRPPQPKSE
;
A
#
# COMPACT_ATOMS: atom_id res chain seq x y z
N MET A 1 1.82 -3.38 -2.38
CA MET A 1 2.53 -2.37 -1.58
C MET A 1 3.65 -1.70 -2.40
N ALA A 2 4.76 -2.31 -2.80
CA ALA A 2 5.71 -1.62 -3.70
C ALA A 2 5.09 -1.16 -5.03
N LEU A 3 4.15 -1.89 -5.61
CA LEU A 3 3.33 -1.46 -6.75
C LEU A 3 2.40 -0.30 -6.39
N VAL A 4 1.83 -0.29 -5.18
CA VAL A 4 1.01 0.82 -4.64
C VAL A 4 1.90 2.00 -4.27
N ALA A 5 3.11 1.77 -3.76
CA ALA A 5 4.10 2.81 -3.52
C ALA A 5 4.56 3.45 -4.84
N LEU A 6 4.77 2.66 -5.90
CA LEU A 6 5.05 3.16 -7.25
C LEU A 6 3.85 3.94 -7.84
N ALA A 7 2.64 3.47 -7.63
CA ALA A 7 1.41 4.20 -8.03
C ALA A 7 1.18 5.44 -7.13
N GLY A 8 1.49 5.37 -5.84
CA GLY A 8 1.42 6.50 -4.91
C GLY A 8 2.49 7.56 -5.16
N LEU A 9 3.68 7.16 -5.61
CA LEU A 9 4.74 8.09 -6.01
C LEU A 9 4.42 8.88 -7.29
N SER A 10 3.50 8.42 -8.12
CA SER A 10 3.00 9.21 -9.25
C SER A 10 2.32 10.51 -8.79
N LEU A 11 1.85 10.57 -7.54
CA LEU A 11 1.31 11.78 -6.90
C LEU A 11 2.40 12.77 -6.47
N PHE A 12 3.66 12.33 -6.34
CA PHE A 12 4.81 13.14 -5.90
C PHE A 12 5.77 13.49 -7.02
N LEU A 13 5.62 12.82 -8.16
CA LEU A 13 6.38 13.12 -9.36
C LEU A 13 5.43 13.79 -10.35
N PRO A 14 5.77 14.96 -10.92
CA PRO A 14 4.91 15.62 -11.91
C PRO A 14 4.64 14.67 -13.08
N PRO A 15 3.43 14.68 -13.69
CA PRO A 15 3.05 13.77 -14.77
C PRO A 15 3.81 14.08 -16.07
N PHE A 16 4.42 13.07 -16.70
CA PHE A 16 5.28 13.31 -17.86
C PHE A 16 5.19 12.25 -18.96
N ALA A 17 5.26 12.74 -20.20
CA ALA A 17 5.00 12.05 -21.46
C ALA A 17 6.26 11.63 -22.23
N HIS A 18 6.09 10.59 -22.97
CA HIS A 18 6.82 9.82 -23.97
C HIS A 18 7.96 10.43 -24.79
N GLY A 19 9.05 9.66 -24.99
CA GLY A 19 10.09 9.86 -26.00
C GLY A 19 10.90 8.58 -26.28
N GLN A 20 11.34 8.37 -27.49
CA GLN A 20 11.83 7.12 -28.12
C GLN A 20 13.18 6.57 -27.65
N GLN A 21 13.38 5.28 -27.94
CA GLN A 21 14.38 4.30 -27.50
C GLN A 21 15.82 4.50 -28.00
N THR A 22 16.77 4.10 -27.15
CA THR A 22 17.99 3.37 -27.53
C THR A 22 18.34 2.37 -26.42
N ALA A 23 18.62 1.13 -26.82
CA ALA A 23 18.93 0.04 -25.90
C ALA A 23 20.41 0.14 -25.43
N PHE A 24 20.64 0.03 -24.12
CA PHE A 24 21.95 -0.18 -23.54
C PHE A 24 21.99 -1.51 -22.77
N VAL A 25 22.99 -2.32 -23.12
CA VAL A 25 23.33 -3.58 -22.44
C VAL A 25 24.14 -3.24 -21.20
N ILE A 26 23.66 -3.62 -20.03
CA ILE A 26 24.41 -3.54 -18.77
C ILE A 26 25.11 -4.89 -18.58
N THR A 27 26.42 -4.90 -18.79
CA THR A 27 27.25 -6.06 -18.48
C THR A 27 27.94 -5.90 -17.13
N ASN A 28 27.85 -6.98 -16.32
CA ASN A 28 28.71 -7.38 -15.22
C ASN A 28 28.68 -6.63 -13.89
N LEU A 29 27.95 -7.25 -12.93
CA LEU A 29 28.26 -7.19 -11.50
C LEU A 29 28.88 -8.55 -11.09
N PRO A 30 29.87 -8.58 -10.18
CA PRO A 30 30.49 -9.83 -9.75
C PRO A 30 29.50 -10.74 -9.02
N PRO A 31 29.60 -12.06 -9.19
CA PRO A 31 28.70 -13.00 -8.52
C PRO A 31 28.95 -12.98 -7.01
N ALA A 32 27.86 -12.99 -6.23
CA ALA A 32 27.91 -13.21 -4.79
C ALA A 32 28.44 -14.63 -4.51
N ASP A 33 29.30 -14.75 -3.53
CA ASP A 33 29.87 -16.02 -3.10
C ASP A 33 28.78 -16.97 -2.55
N LEU A 34 28.54 -18.06 -3.27
CA LEU A 34 27.47 -19.03 -3.01
C LEU A 34 27.97 -20.28 -2.25
N SER A 35 29.16 -20.24 -1.66
CA SER A 35 29.84 -21.44 -1.14
C SER A 35 29.34 -21.97 0.22
N SER A 36 28.33 -21.37 0.85
CA SER A 36 27.83 -21.77 2.19
C SER A 36 26.37 -22.24 2.26
N ARG A 37 25.75 -22.66 1.16
CA ARG A 37 24.33 -23.06 1.15
C ARG A 37 24.12 -24.56 1.36
N SER A 38 23.15 -24.87 2.22
CA SER A 38 22.66 -26.24 2.51
C SER A 38 21.90 -26.82 1.29
N PRO A 39 21.89 -28.17 1.08
CA PRO A 39 21.31 -28.82 -0.11
C PRO A 39 19.78 -28.70 -0.30
N THR A 40 19.07 -28.02 0.58
CA THR A 40 17.63 -27.77 0.50
C THR A 40 17.25 -26.42 -0.11
N ASP A 41 18.23 -25.62 -0.60
CA ASP A 41 17.97 -24.32 -1.18
C ASP A 41 17.38 -24.48 -2.60
N LEU A 42 16.05 -24.49 -2.68
CA LEU A 42 15.33 -24.25 -3.91
C LEU A 42 15.82 -22.94 -4.51
N GLU A 43 16.12 -22.94 -5.79
CA GLU A 43 16.52 -21.75 -6.55
C GLU A 43 15.63 -20.56 -6.20
N SER A 44 16.18 -19.51 -5.63
CA SER A 44 15.43 -18.36 -5.16
C SER A 44 15.35 -17.26 -6.21
N VAL A 45 14.24 -16.53 -6.23
CA VAL A 45 14.11 -15.34 -7.07
C VAL A 45 14.99 -14.24 -6.48
N VAL A 46 15.94 -13.73 -7.25
CA VAL A 46 16.80 -12.63 -6.88
C VAL A 46 16.16 -11.34 -7.36
N LEU A 47 15.70 -10.50 -6.43
CA LEU A 47 15.13 -9.20 -6.75
C LEU A 47 16.22 -8.22 -7.17
N PRO A 48 15.94 -7.29 -8.11
CA PRO A 48 16.85 -6.20 -8.44
C PRO A 48 17.15 -5.37 -7.19
N LYS A 49 18.41 -5.02 -7.01
CA LYS A 49 18.83 -4.20 -5.87
C LYS A 49 18.46 -2.73 -6.08
N SER A 50 17.99 -2.08 -5.02
CA SER A 50 17.93 -0.62 -4.97
C SER A 50 19.36 -0.01 -5.01
N VAL A 51 19.44 1.32 -5.17
CA VAL A 51 20.71 2.02 -4.97
C VAL A 51 21.20 1.75 -3.53
N PRO A 52 22.48 1.37 -3.34
CA PRO A 52 23.02 1.11 -2.00
C PRO A 52 22.80 2.26 -1.03
N ASP A 53 22.54 1.94 0.24
CA ASP A 53 22.28 2.92 1.28
C ASP A 53 23.24 2.77 2.48
N PRO A 54 24.50 3.15 2.32
CA PRO A 54 25.49 3.02 3.41
C PRO A 54 25.20 3.95 4.59
N ILE A 55 24.44 5.02 4.37
CA ILE A 55 24.06 6.02 5.38
C ILE A 55 22.58 5.90 5.78
N GLU A 56 22.00 4.70 5.72
CA GLU A 56 20.59 4.44 6.01
C GLU A 56 20.10 5.09 7.32
N PRO A 57 20.82 5.04 8.47
CA PRO A 57 20.37 5.72 9.69
C PRO A 57 20.18 7.22 9.54
N PHE A 58 21.06 7.90 8.80
CA PHE A 58 20.93 9.32 8.51
C PHE A 58 19.75 9.58 7.57
N ASN A 59 19.61 8.79 6.51
CA ASN A 59 18.52 8.89 5.55
C ASN A 59 17.15 8.66 6.21
N ARG A 60 17.04 7.71 7.15
CA ARG A 60 15.82 7.50 7.94
C ARG A 60 15.49 8.71 8.83
N ALA A 61 16.48 9.32 9.47
CA ALA A 61 16.26 10.53 10.26
C ALA A 61 15.78 11.70 9.38
N MET A 62 16.32 11.83 8.16
CA MET A 62 15.84 12.84 7.19
C MET A 62 14.45 12.53 6.66
N TRP A 63 14.11 11.26 6.48
CA TRP A 63 12.75 10.83 6.16
C TRP A 63 11.77 11.24 7.27
N ASP A 64 12.09 10.93 8.53
CA ASP A 64 11.24 11.29 9.68
C ASP A 64 11.06 12.81 9.78
N PHE A 65 12.12 13.58 9.54
CA PHE A 65 12.05 15.05 9.43
C PHE A 65 11.08 15.48 8.32
N ASN A 66 11.19 14.91 7.12
CA ASN A 66 10.31 15.23 6.01
C ASN A 66 8.84 14.85 6.30
N VAL A 67 8.59 13.70 6.93
CA VAL A 67 7.24 13.30 7.35
C VAL A 67 6.68 14.26 8.39
N GLY A 68 7.48 14.66 9.38
CA GLY A 68 7.10 15.66 10.37
C GLY A 68 6.75 17.00 9.72
N LEU A 69 7.61 17.49 8.82
CA LEU A 69 7.37 18.72 8.06
C LEU A 69 6.04 18.63 7.27
N MET A 70 5.81 17.53 6.55
CA MET A 70 4.59 17.35 5.77
C MET A 70 3.34 17.25 6.65
N THR A 71 3.42 16.54 7.79
CA THR A 71 2.28 16.29 8.67
C THR A 71 1.92 17.52 9.51
N ASP A 72 2.92 18.18 10.11
CA ASP A 72 2.72 19.17 11.16
C ASP A 72 2.73 20.60 10.63
N VAL A 73 3.34 20.85 9.45
CA VAL A 73 3.44 22.17 8.85
C VAL A 73 2.69 22.26 7.53
N ILE A 74 3.08 21.46 6.53
CA ILE A 74 2.53 21.59 5.17
C ILE A 74 1.04 21.19 5.13
N LYS A 75 0.64 20.11 5.76
CA LYS A 75 -0.75 19.64 5.74
C LYS A 75 -1.73 20.65 6.37
N PRO A 76 -1.53 21.20 7.56
CA PRO A 76 -2.45 22.20 8.11
C PRO A 76 -2.46 23.50 7.31
N THR A 77 -1.30 24.02 6.88
CA THR A 77 -1.21 25.25 6.10
C THR A 77 -1.82 25.09 4.71
N SER A 78 -1.61 23.94 4.07
CA SER A 78 -2.19 23.66 2.75
C SER A 78 -3.72 23.62 2.75
N ARG A 79 -4.37 23.24 3.86
CA ARG A 79 -5.83 23.32 3.98
C ARG A 79 -6.34 24.75 3.88
N VAL A 80 -5.67 25.68 4.58
CA VAL A 80 -6.00 27.11 4.51
C VAL A 80 -5.71 27.64 3.10
N TYR A 81 -4.56 27.28 2.54
CA TYR A 81 -4.18 27.68 1.19
C TYR A 81 -5.18 27.20 0.14
N ARG A 82 -5.59 25.93 0.18
CA ARG A 82 -6.59 25.34 -0.74
C ARG A 82 -7.97 25.95 -0.57
N PHE A 83 -8.31 26.43 0.61
CA PHE A 83 -9.57 27.14 0.84
C PHE A 83 -9.56 28.52 0.20
N VAL A 84 -8.46 29.24 0.29
CA VAL A 84 -8.33 30.62 -0.29
C VAL A 84 -8.06 30.57 -1.79
N VAL A 85 -7.12 29.71 -2.22
CA VAL A 85 -6.69 29.61 -3.61
C VAL A 85 -7.38 28.41 -4.27
N VAL A 86 -8.38 28.67 -5.10
CA VAL A 86 -9.18 27.63 -5.75
C VAL A 86 -8.34 26.79 -6.75
N LYS A 87 -8.72 25.54 -6.97
CA LYS A 87 -7.96 24.56 -7.77
C LYS A 87 -7.52 25.09 -9.15
N PRO A 88 -8.38 25.74 -9.97
CA PRO A 88 -7.93 26.26 -11.28
C PRO A 88 -6.76 27.27 -11.18
N VAL A 89 -6.76 28.12 -10.14
CA VAL A 89 -5.67 29.06 -9.90
C VAL A 89 -4.39 28.35 -9.50
N ARG A 90 -4.48 27.36 -8.58
CA ARG A 90 -3.31 26.56 -8.19
C ARG A 90 -2.72 25.79 -9.39
N THR A 91 -3.59 25.21 -10.22
CA THR A 91 -3.16 24.56 -11.48
C THR A 91 -2.44 25.55 -12.39
N GLY A 92 -2.97 26.76 -12.53
CA GLY A 92 -2.35 27.84 -13.32
C GLY A 92 -0.97 28.25 -12.77
N ILE A 93 -0.83 28.38 -11.45
CA ILE A 93 0.47 28.69 -10.80
C ILE A 93 1.48 27.56 -11.08
N GLY A 94 1.09 26.30 -10.96
CA GLY A 94 1.96 25.16 -11.28
C GLY A 94 2.39 25.12 -12.74
N ASN A 95 1.46 25.36 -13.66
CA ASN A 95 1.72 25.43 -15.09
C ASN A 95 2.67 26.60 -15.44
N PHE A 96 2.44 27.78 -14.86
CA PHE A 96 3.30 28.95 -15.03
C PHE A 96 4.72 28.67 -14.54
N GLY A 97 4.87 28.08 -13.34
CA GLY A 97 6.19 27.69 -12.81
C GLY A 97 6.90 26.71 -13.74
N ARG A 98 6.18 25.70 -14.25
CA ARG A 98 6.72 24.77 -15.25
C ARG A 98 7.14 25.49 -16.53
N ASN A 99 6.33 26.41 -17.01
CA ASN A 99 6.63 27.16 -18.24
C ASN A 99 7.92 27.98 -18.09
N LEU A 100 8.11 28.63 -16.95
CA LEU A 100 9.33 29.42 -16.67
C LEU A 100 10.61 28.57 -16.59
N THR A 101 10.52 27.30 -16.15
CA THR A 101 11.67 26.39 -16.04
C THR A 101 11.96 25.64 -17.38
N TYR A 102 11.29 26.00 -18.49
CA TYR A 102 11.53 25.44 -19.82
C TYR A 102 13.00 25.41 -20.24
N PRO A 103 13.84 26.49 -20.06
CA PRO A 103 15.20 26.49 -20.58
C PRO A 103 16.06 25.34 -20.06
N GLY A 104 15.92 24.98 -18.77
CA GLY A 104 16.64 23.85 -18.18
C GLY A 104 16.28 22.52 -18.86
N ARG A 105 14.97 22.29 -19.12
CA ARG A 105 14.50 21.07 -19.81
C ARG A 105 14.96 21.03 -21.27
N LEU A 106 14.97 22.16 -21.97
CA LEU A 106 15.48 22.23 -23.33
C LEU A 106 16.96 21.84 -23.38
N ILE A 107 17.80 22.48 -22.51
CA ILE A 107 19.22 22.19 -22.46
C ILE A 107 19.46 20.71 -22.19
N ASN A 108 18.79 20.14 -21.20
CA ASN A 108 18.95 18.75 -20.83
C ASN A 108 18.46 17.79 -21.93
N ASN A 109 17.38 18.08 -22.64
CA ASN A 109 16.98 17.29 -23.81
C ASN A 109 18.06 17.29 -24.91
N LEU A 110 18.65 18.45 -25.20
CA LEU A 110 19.72 18.56 -26.17
C LEU A 110 20.98 17.78 -25.73
N LEU A 111 21.41 17.93 -24.46
CA LEU A 111 22.57 17.22 -23.92
C LEU A 111 22.36 15.69 -23.84
N GLN A 112 21.13 15.23 -23.77
CA GLN A 112 20.76 13.81 -23.80
C GLN A 112 20.53 13.29 -25.24
N GLY A 113 20.66 14.11 -26.28
CA GLY A 113 20.35 13.75 -27.67
C GLY A 113 18.88 13.49 -27.96
N LYS A 114 17.99 13.93 -27.07
CA LYS A 114 16.52 13.77 -27.19
C LYS A 114 15.91 14.88 -28.06
N TRP A 115 16.20 14.88 -29.34
CA TRP A 115 15.79 15.94 -30.29
C TRP A 115 14.26 16.15 -30.34
N ASN A 116 13.49 15.06 -30.29
CA ASN A 116 12.02 15.16 -30.23
C ASN A 116 11.58 15.81 -28.93
N GLY A 117 12.17 15.45 -27.78
CA GLY A 117 11.88 16.09 -26.49
C GLY A 117 12.20 17.58 -26.49
N ALA A 118 13.34 17.96 -27.07
CA ALA A 118 13.72 19.38 -27.23
C ALA A 118 12.74 20.16 -28.09
N ARG A 119 12.35 19.60 -29.24
CA ARG A 119 11.34 20.17 -30.15
C ARG A 119 9.99 20.32 -29.44
N ASP A 120 9.50 19.25 -28.79
CA ASP A 120 8.17 19.20 -28.19
C ASP A 120 8.10 20.18 -26.99
N GLU A 121 9.11 20.25 -26.14
CA GLU A 121 9.17 21.24 -25.05
C GLU A 121 9.26 22.68 -25.58
N SER A 122 9.94 22.92 -26.71
CA SER A 122 9.97 24.25 -27.35
C SER A 122 8.59 24.65 -27.86
N TRP A 123 7.88 23.75 -28.53
CA TRP A 123 6.50 23.98 -28.96
C TRP A 123 5.57 24.18 -27.78
N ARG A 124 5.70 23.40 -26.73
CA ARG A 124 4.94 23.58 -25.48
C ARG A 124 5.14 24.97 -24.90
N PHE A 125 6.40 25.41 -24.82
CA PHE A 125 6.72 26.76 -24.32
C PHE A 125 6.08 27.86 -25.17
N VAL A 126 6.16 27.77 -26.50
CA VAL A 126 5.54 28.77 -27.40
C VAL A 126 4.03 28.76 -27.23
N CYS A 127 3.37 27.61 -27.32
CA CYS A 127 1.92 27.51 -27.25
C CYS A 127 1.39 27.95 -25.86
N ASN A 128 2.03 27.52 -24.79
CA ASN A 128 1.59 27.85 -23.45
C ASN A 128 1.88 29.33 -23.11
N THR A 129 2.97 29.90 -23.63
CA THR A 129 3.28 31.30 -23.39
C THR A 129 2.34 32.25 -24.15
N THR A 130 2.01 31.92 -25.40
CA THR A 130 1.17 32.75 -26.25
C THR A 130 -0.31 32.52 -26.02
N VAL A 131 -0.82 31.35 -26.38
CA VAL A 131 -2.25 30.98 -26.25
C VAL A 131 -2.61 30.67 -24.81
N GLY A 132 -1.69 30.09 -24.05
CA GLY A 132 -1.87 29.70 -22.65
C GLY A 132 -1.64 30.84 -21.66
N VAL A 133 -1.55 32.10 -22.08
CA VAL A 133 -1.36 33.31 -21.27
C VAL A 133 -0.18 33.14 -20.31
N ALA A 134 1.03 33.30 -20.84
CA ALA A 134 2.30 33.13 -20.12
C ALA A 134 2.48 31.74 -19.45
N GLY A 135 1.72 30.76 -19.86
CA GLY A 135 1.81 29.39 -19.32
C GLY A 135 0.81 29.05 -18.21
N PHE A 136 -0.11 29.93 -17.83
CA PHE A 136 -1.17 29.61 -16.87
C PHE A 136 -2.09 28.49 -17.35
N TRP A 137 -2.38 28.42 -18.65
CA TRP A 137 -3.12 27.33 -19.26
C TRP A 137 -2.19 26.41 -20.06
N ASP A 138 -2.21 25.12 -19.76
CA ASP A 138 -1.45 24.10 -20.51
C ASP A 138 -2.20 23.70 -21.77
N VAL A 139 -2.18 24.58 -22.77
CA VAL A 139 -2.82 24.39 -24.08
C VAL A 139 -2.10 23.28 -24.85
N ALA A 140 -0.80 23.19 -24.73
CA ALA A 140 0.02 22.19 -25.40
C ALA A 140 -0.41 20.76 -25.05
N THR A 141 -0.81 20.49 -23.81
CA THR A 141 -1.37 19.18 -23.41
C THR A 141 -2.70 18.89 -24.12
N ARG A 142 -3.57 19.90 -24.30
CA ARG A 142 -4.84 19.76 -25.05
C ARG A 142 -4.60 19.48 -26.55
N TRP A 143 -3.47 19.91 -27.06
CA TRP A 143 -3.05 19.66 -28.46
C TRP A 143 -2.18 18.39 -28.56
N ASN A 144 -2.16 17.55 -27.55
CA ASN A 144 -1.40 16.29 -27.51
C ASN A 144 0.11 16.45 -27.77
N ILE A 145 0.70 17.61 -27.41
CA ILE A 145 2.15 17.80 -27.49
C ILE A 145 2.78 17.15 -26.25
N PRO A 146 3.66 16.14 -26.40
CA PRO A 146 4.24 15.42 -25.29
C PRO A 146 5.03 16.32 -24.33
N LYS A 147 5.06 15.96 -23.03
CA LYS A 147 5.91 16.60 -22.02
C LYS A 147 7.25 15.90 -21.97
N SER A 148 8.32 16.65 -21.71
CA SER A 148 9.63 16.10 -21.37
C SER A 148 10.12 16.69 -20.06
N ASP A 149 10.66 15.85 -19.15
CA ASP A 149 11.20 16.26 -17.85
C ASP A 149 12.66 15.87 -17.72
N ALA A 150 13.41 16.23 -18.75
CA ALA A 150 14.84 16.10 -18.74
C ALA A 150 15.46 17.03 -17.68
N ASP A 151 16.39 16.47 -16.90
CA ASP A 151 17.16 17.15 -15.87
C ASP A 151 18.64 16.72 -15.93
N PHE A 152 19.55 17.43 -15.23
CA PHE A 152 20.97 17.11 -15.25
C PHE A 152 21.29 15.76 -14.60
N GLY A 153 20.54 15.28 -13.63
CA GLY A 153 20.73 13.93 -13.09
C GLY A 153 20.46 12.84 -14.15
N GLN A 154 19.46 13.04 -15.02
CA GLN A 154 19.24 12.16 -16.17
C GLN A 154 20.36 12.32 -17.21
N THR A 155 20.81 13.54 -17.48
CA THR A 155 21.91 13.84 -18.41
C THR A 155 23.18 13.15 -17.96
N PHE A 156 23.56 13.25 -16.70
CA PHE A 156 24.73 12.55 -16.14
C PHE A 156 24.56 11.02 -16.21
N GLY A 157 23.33 10.51 -15.99
CA GLY A 157 23.02 9.10 -16.16
C GLY A 157 23.19 8.62 -17.60
N GLN A 158 22.74 9.39 -18.60
CA GLN A 158 22.97 9.11 -20.01
C GLN A 158 24.46 9.16 -20.41
N TRP A 159 25.25 10.00 -19.74
CA TRP A 159 26.70 10.07 -19.92
C TRP A 159 27.44 8.95 -19.16
N GLY A 160 26.72 8.03 -18.49
CA GLY A 160 27.28 6.84 -17.87
C GLY A 160 27.56 6.93 -16.38
N TRP A 161 27.18 8.03 -15.71
CA TRP A 161 27.31 8.12 -14.26
C TRP A 161 26.22 7.26 -13.60
N LYS A 162 26.62 6.11 -13.08
CA LYS A 162 25.76 5.24 -12.26
C LYS A 162 25.71 5.76 -10.83
N PRO A 163 24.53 5.77 -10.17
CA PRO A 163 24.44 6.21 -8.78
C PRO A 163 25.20 5.23 -7.85
N ASN A 164 25.98 5.75 -6.91
CA ASN A 164 26.78 4.97 -5.98
C ASN A 164 26.05 4.72 -4.65
N PHE A 165 25.28 5.73 -4.16
CA PHE A 165 24.54 5.60 -2.92
C PHE A 165 23.30 6.49 -2.91
N PHE A 166 22.31 6.05 -2.12
CA PHE A 166 21.05 6.76 -1.91
C PHE A 166 21.22 7.89 -0.88
N ILE A 167 20.51 9.00 -1.10
CA ILE A 167 20.47 10.16 -0.20
C ILE A 167 19.02 10.59 -0.03
N MET A 168 18.58 10.74 1.23
CA MET A 168 17.32 11.40 1.54
C MET A 168 17.59 12.87 1.85
N LEU A 169 17.22 13.76 0.94
CA LEU A 169 17.42 15.19 1.11
C LEU A 169 16.32 15.78 2.02
N PRO A 170 16.68 16.66 2.98
CA PRO A 170 15.67 17.41 3.74
C PRO A 170 14.85 18.29 2.77
N VAL A 171 13.53 18.28 2.92
CA VAL A 171 12.56 19.02 2.10
C VAL A 171 12.41 18.49 0.67
N PHE A 172 13.50 18.13 -0.01
CA PHE A 172 13.49 17.70 -1.41
C PHE A 172 13.17 16.20 -1.61
N GLY A 173 13.30 15.39 -0.54
CA GLY A 173 12.95 13.97 -0.58
C GLY A 173 14.05 13.07 -1.17
N PRO A 174 13.68 11.93 -1.81
CA PRO A 174 14.62 10.92 -2.26
C PRO A 174 15.52 11.41 -3.40
N SER A 175 16.80 11.05 -3.34
CA SER A 175 17.85 11.39 -4.30
C SER A 175 18.96 10.32 -4.28
N ASN A 176 20.02 10.56 -5.01
CA ASN A 176 21.30 9.84 -4.94
C ASN A 176 22.44 10.83 -5.20
N ASP A 177 23.69 10.37 -5.12
CA ASP A 177 24.89 11.20 -5.36
C ASP A 177 24.85 11.92 -6.71
N ARG A 178 24.56 11.20 -7.79
CA ARG A 178 24.44 11.75 -9.15
C ARG A 178 23.33 12.80 -9.25
N ASP A 179 22.13 12.45 -8.78
CA ASP A 179 20.94 13.31 -8.92
C ASP A 179 21.00 14.53 -8.00
N THR A 180 21.69 14.42 -6.85
CA THR A 180 21.96 15.56 -5.97
C THR A 180 22.89 16.58 -6.65
N VAL A 181 23.94 16.12 -7.32
CA VAL A 181 24.81 16.98 -8.16
C VAL A 181 24.02 17.54 -9.34
N GLY A 182 23.15 16.70 -9.94
CA GLY A 182 22.24 17.12 -11.01
C GLY A 182 21.32 18.25 -10.60
N LEU A 183 20.72 18.18 -9.39
CA LEU A 183 19.87 19.25 -8.82
C LEU A 183 20.63 20.58 -8.68
N ALA A 184 21.88 20.52 -8.22
CA ALA A 184 22.73 21.70 -8.15
C ALA A 184 23.01 22.29 -9.54
N ALA A 185 23.29 21.43 -10.53
CA ALA A 185 23.50 21.81 -11.92
C ALA A 185 22.23 22.39 -12.57
N ASP A 186 21.06 21.81 -12.33
CA ASP A 186 19.77 22.34 -12.79
C ASP A 186 19.50 23.73 -12.22
N THR A 187 19.83 23.95 -10.95
CA THR A 187 19.70 25.26 -10.30
C THR A 187 20.66 26.27 -10.93
N ALA A 188 21.92 25.90 -11.10
CA ALA A 188 22.94 26.77 -11.68
C ALA A 188 22.69 27.09 -13.17
N ALA A 189 22.16 26.14 -13.93
CA ALA A 189 21.81 26.33 -15.34
C ALA A 189 20.50 27.08 -15.58
N ASN A 190 19.77 27.42 -14.52
CA ASN A 190 18.49 28.11 -14.69
C ASN A 190 18.70 29.59 -14.96
N PRO A 191 18.34 30.11 -16.16
CA PRO A 191 18.54 31.51 -16.51
C PRO A 191 17.84 32.48 -15.57
N LEU A 192 16.74 32.07 -14.93
CA LEU A 192 15.98 32.91 -14.01
C LEU A 192 16.77 33.28 -12.75
N LEU A 193 17.79 32.47 -12.40
CA LEU A 193 18.70 32.80 -11.30
C LEU A 193 19.49 34.13 -11.57
N TYR A 194 19.73 34.46 -12.85
CA TYR A 194 20.58 35.54 -13.28
C TYR A 194 19.80 36.76 -13.79
N ILE A 195 18.48 36.64 -14.00
CA ILE A 195 17.68 37.74 -14.58
C ILE A 195 17.40 38.87 -13.57
N ALA A 196 17.21 38.56 -12.30
CA ALA A 196 16.97 39.55 -11.28
C ALA A 196 18.29 39.92 -10.60
N PRO A 197 18.73 41.21 -10.61
CA PRO A 197 19.91 41.63 -9.90
C PRO A 197 19.71 41.42 -8.39
N TYR A 198 20.38 40.42 -7.87
CA TYR A 198 20.30 40.03 -6.48
C TYR A 198 21.35 40.81 -5.67
N LYS A 199 20.90 41.58 -4.68
CA LYS A 199 21.79 42.19 -3.69
C LYS A 199 21.58 41.49 -2.35
N PHE A 200 22.58 40.76 -1.92
CA PHE A 200 22.61 40.18 -0.58
C PHE A 200 22.83 41.28 0.45
N ASP A 201 21.92 41.39 1.43
CA ASP A 201 22.10 42.19 2.63
C ASP A 201 22.02 41.29 3.86
N ALA A 202 23.10 41.17 4.60
CA ALA A 202 23.19 40.33 5.79
C ALA A 202 22.18 40.72 6.89
N ASN A 203 21.72 41.98 6.88
CA ASN A 203 20.78 42.53 7.86
C ASN A 203 19.31 42.35 7.44
N ASP A 204 19.05 42.00 6.20
CA ASP A 204 17.68 41.72 5.71
C ASP A 204 17.51 40.26 5.33
N PRO A 205 16.84 39.43 6.19
CA PRO A 205 16.60 38.04 5.91
C PRO A 205 15.87 37.75 4.58
N LEU A 206 15.09 38.72 4.08
CA LEU A 206 14.39 38.57 2.80
C LEU A 206 15.33 38.61 1.60
N THR A 207 16.57 39.09 1.80
CA THR A 207 17.61 39.11 0.75
C THR A 207 18.53 37.88 0.78
N TRP A 208 18.42 37.00 1.78
CA TRP A 208 19.30 35.83 1.90
C TRP A 208 19.07 34.80 0.77
N LEU A 209 17.83 34.71 0.29
CA LEU A 209 17.47 33.88 -0.84
C LEU A 209 17.00 34.78 -1.98
N GLY A 210 17.59 34.67 -3.17
CA GLY A 210 17.19 35.48 -4.32
C GLY A 210 15.71 35.33 -4.70
N PRO A 211 15.13 36.32 -5.39
CA PRO A 211 13.70 36.29 -5.78
C PRO A 211 13.27 35.01 -6.51
N TYR A 212 14.15 34.43 -7.32
CA TYR A 212 13.92 33.18 -8.00
C TYR A 212 13.75 32.01 -7.02
N THR A 213 14.53 31.97 -5.94
CA THR A 213 14.45 30.91 -4.92
C THR A 213 13.13 30.99 -4.18
N TYR A 214 12.68 32.18 -3.78
CA TYR A 214 11.36 32.38 -3.16
C TYR A 214 10.23 31.95 -4.10
N PHE A 215 10.32 32.33 -5.37
CA PHE A 215 9.34 31.91 -6.37
C PHE A 215 9.32 30.39 -6.54
N SER A 216 10.47 29.76 -6.63
CA SER A 216 10.59 28.30 -6.77
C SER A 216 9.98 27.57 -5.57
N TYR A 217 10.23 28.04 -4.34
CA TYR A 217 9.60 27.48 -3.14
C TYR A 217 8.08 27.72 -3.11
N ALA A 218 7.60 28.88 -3.58
CA ALA A 218 6.18 29.14 -3.67
C ALA A 218 5.48 28.19 -4.65
N VAL A 219 6.08 27.93 -5.82
CA VAL A 219 5.58 26.96 -6.80
C VAL A 219 5.66 25.54 -6.24
N MET A 220 6.74 25.18 -5.56
CA MET A 220 6.89 23.88 -4.89
C MET A 220 5.81 23.70 -3.83
N TYR A 221 5.58 24.67 -2.96
CA TYR A 221 4.51 24.62 -1.96
C TYR A 221 3.12 24.49 -2.59
N ASN A 222 2.85 25.27 -3.65
CA ASN A 222 1.59 25.15 -4.40
C ASN A 222 1.34 23.73 -4.91
N ASN A 223 2.37 23.09 -5.46
CA ASN A 223 2.26 21.73 -5.99
C ASN A 223 2.12 20.69 -4.87
N LEU A 224 2.85 20.88 -3.75
CA LEU A 224 2.74 20.02 -2.56
C LEU A 224 1.37 20.12 -1.89
N ALA A 225 0.73 21.30 -1.94
CA ALA A 225 -0.55 21.50 -1.26
C ALA A 225 -1.65 20.55 -1.71
N ASP A 226 -1.64 20.09 -2.94
CA ASP A 226 -2.62 19.13 -3.46
C ASP A 226 -2.24 17.66 -3.18
N SER A 227 -0.97 17.34 -2.98
CA SER A 227 -0.46 15.97 -2.80
C SER A 227 -0.17 15.59 -1.34
N VAL A 228 -0.09 16.55 -0.42
CA VAL A 228 0.33 16.31 0.97
C VAL A 228 -0.56 15.31 1.72
N ASP A 229 -1.87 15.31 1.47
CA ASP A 229 -2.77 14.36 2.14
C ASP A 229 -2.49 12.91 1.70
N GLY A 230 -2.14 12.69 0.43
CA GLY A 230 -1.69 11.40 -0.09
C GLY A 230 -0.37 10.96 0.54
N TYR A 231 0.61 11.87 0.63
CA TYR A 231 1.91 11.59 1.26
C TYR A 231 1.74 11.16 2.73
N VAL A 232 1.00 11.93 3.51
CA VAL A 232 0.76 11.60 4.93
C VAL A 232 -0.03 10.28 5.09
N ARG A 233 -0.99 10.01 4.20
CA ARG A 233 -1.71 8.74 4.20
C ARG A 233 -0.78 7.58 3.91
N PHE A 234 0.06 7.67 2.88
CA PHE A 234 1.07 6.67 2.55
C PHE A 234 2.03 6.42 3.73
N SER A 235 2.58 7.48 4.32
CA SER A 235 3.51 7.35 5.46
C SER A 235 2.89 6.70 6.70
N GLN A 236 1.56 6.70 6.81
CA GLN A 236 0.81 6.07 7.90
C GLN A 236 0.36 4.65 7.57
N ALA A 237 0.20 4.32 6.30
CA ALA A 237 -0.33 3.03 5.85
C ALA A 237 0.74 1.95 5.73
N GLU A 238 1.99 2.34 5.48
CA GLU A 238 3.10 1.41 5.33
C GLU A 238 3.86 1.22 6.65
N MET A 239 4.36 0.00 6.87
CA MET A 239 5.19 -0.31 8.05
C MET A 239 6.56 0.34 7.95
N ASP A 240 7.15 0.33 6.76
CA ASP A 240 8.42 0.99 6.46
C ASP A 240 8.32 1.85 5.20
N PRO A 241 7.65 3.01 5.29
CA PRO A 241 7.46 3.89 4.13
C PRO A 241 8.77 4.42 3.56
N TYR A 242 9.84 4.50 4.36
CA TYR A 242 11.17 4.88 3.89
C TYR A 242 11.70 3.88 2.86
N SER A 243 11.74 2.60 3.20
CA SER A 243 12.25 1.55 2.30
C SER A 243 11.40 1.42 1.03
N GLU A 244 10.08 1.56 1.15
CA GLU A 244 9.17 1.56 0.00
C GLU A 244 9.46 2.74 -0.95
N VAL A 245 9.67 3.94 -0.41
CA VAL A 245 10.00 5.12 -1.22
C VAL A 245 11.37 4.98 -1.86
N GLN A 246 12.38 4.51 -1.14
CA GLN A 246 13.71 4.29 -1.69
C GLN A 246 13.67 3.34 -2.89
N TYR A 247 13.00 2.20 -2.72
CA TYR A 247 12.87 1.17 -3.75
C TYR A 247 12.12 1.70 -4.97
N ALA A 248 10.93 2.26 -4.76
CA ALA A 248 10.09 2.79 -5.80
C ALA A 248 10.75 3.94 -6.58
N TRP A 249 11.40 4.87 -5.86
CA TRP A 249 12.11 5.99 -6.47
C TRP A 249 13.30 5.52 -7.32
N THR A 250 14.05 4.52 -6.85
CA THR A 250 15.19 3.95 -7.59
C THR A 250 14.75 3.49 -8.99
N PHE A 251 13.68 2.69 -9.08
CA PHE A 251 13.20 2.17 -10.37
C PHE A 251 12.52 3.24 -11.22
N ALA A 252 11.75 4.15 -10.61
CA ALA A 252 11.17 5.28 -11.33
C ALA A 252 12.28 6.17 -11.95
N ARG A 253 13.38 6.37 -11.23
CA ARG A 253 14.51 7.15 -11.72
C ARG A 253 15.31 6.41 -12.79
N ALA A 254 15.55 5.12 -12.60
CA ALA A 254 16.18 4.26 -13.62
C ALA A 254 15.38 4.25 -14.92
N ASN A 255 14.05 4.15 -14.85
CA ASN A 255 13.18 4.23 -16.02
C ASN A 255 13.33 5.55 -16.78
N ARG A 256 13.36 6.69 -16.07
CA ARG A 256 13.56 8.01 -16.70
C ARG A 256 14.90 8.14 -17.40
N VAL A 257 15.98 7.58 -16.82
CA VAL A 257 17.30 7.56 -17.43
C VAL A 257 17.31 6.64 -18.65
N ALA A 258 16.77 5.43 -18.54
CA ALA A 258 16.70 4.45 -19.63
C ALA A 258 15.72 4.85 -20.74
N ASN A 259 14.80 5.78 -20.48
CA ASN A 259 13.72 6.17 -21.39
C ASN A 259 12.90 4.96 -21.91
N PHE A 260 12.56 4.06 -20.98
CA PHE A 260 11.96 2.77 -21.26
C PHE A 260 10.50 2.92 -21.74
N GLN A 261 10.18 2.31 -22.90
CA GLN A 261 8.83 2.24 -23.42
C GLN A 261 8.28 0.83 -23.32
N VAL A 262 7.01 0.75 -22.88
CA VAL A 262 6.35 -0.52 -22.60
C VAL A 262 5.83 -1.15 -23.90
N LYS A 263 6.24 -2.41 -24.17
CA LYS A 263 5.65 -3.28 -25.20
C LYS A 263 5.45 -4.68 -24.60
N GLY A 264 4.27 -5.29 -24.74
CA GLY A 264 4.05 -6.64 -24.25
C GLY A 264 2.75 -7.28 -24.73
N LYS A 265 2.71 -8.61 -24.76
CA LYS A 265 1.54 -9.44 -25.07
C LYS A 265 0.86 -9.84 -23.75
N GLN A 266 -0.46 -9.74 -23.68
CA GLN A 266 -1.28 -9.88 -22.47
C GLN A 266 -1.65 -11.33 -22.15
N ASP A 267 -1.89 -11.60 -20.84
CA ASP A 267 -2.59 -12.78 -20.33
C ASP A 267 -3.79 -12.31 -19.47
N PRO A 268 -5.05 -12.65 -19.87
CA PRO A 268 -6.22 -12.04 -19.26
C PRO A 268 -6.39 -12.31 -17.75
N ALA A 269 -6.27 -13.54 -17.29
CA ALA A 269 -6.67 -13.92 -15.92
C ALA A 269 -5.77 -13.35 -14.82
N SER A 270 -4.45 -13.32 -15.03
CA SER A 270 -3.52 -12.70 -14.07
C SER A 270 -3.51 -11.18 -14.17
N LEU A 271 -3.84 -10.60 -15.34
CA LEU A 271 -4.02 -9.16 -15.53
C LEU A 271 -5.21 -8.64 -14.74
N GLU A 272 -6.35 -9.32 -14.76
CA GLU A 272 -7.53 -8.93 -13.98
C GLU A 272 -7.19 -8.79 -12.49
N THR A 273 -6.44 -9.76 -11.91
CA THR A 273 -5.97 -9.63 -10.52
C THR A 273 -5.04 -8.42 -10.33
N LEU A 274 -4.16 -8.11 -11.29
CA LEU A 274 -3.31 -6.91 -11.20
C LEU A 274 -4.12 -5.61 -11.24
N GLU A 275 -5.28 -5.58 -11.89
CA GLU A 275 -6.16 -4.42 -11.88
C GLU A 275 -6.63 -4.06 -10.47
N SER A 276 -6.72 -5.03 -9.55
CA SER A 276 -7.04 -4.78 -8.14
C SER A 276 -6.03 -3.87 -7.45
N VAL A 277 -4.77 -3.88 -7.88
CA VAL A 277 -3.70 -3.03 -7.34
C VAL A 277 -3.93 -1.55 -7.70
N PHE A 278 -4.63 -1.30 -8.82
CA PHE A 278 -4.97 0.03 -9.29
C PHE A 278 -6.38 0.47 -8.88
N PHE A 279 -7.11 -0.38 -8.14
CA PHE A 279 -8.42 -0.04 -7.62
C PHE A 279 -8.30 1.01 -6.52
N THR A 280 -8.92 2.17 -6.73
CA THR A 280 -8.86 3.31 -5.83
C THR A 280 -10.23 3.99 -5.71
N PHE A 281 -10.39 4.82 -4.69
CA PHE A 281 -11.58 5.64 -4.49
C PHE A 281 -11.75 6.69 -5.60
N LYS A 282 -13.00 7.02 -5.90
CA LYS A 282 -13.38 7.93 -7.02
C LYS A 282 -13.28 9.41 -6.62
N ASP A 283 -13.51 9.73 -5.35
CA ASP A 283 -13.48 11.10 -4.82
C ASP A 283 -12.18 11.35 -4.04
N PRO A 284 -11.25 12.14 -4.57
CA PRO A 284 -9.95 12.41 -3.93
C PRO A 284 -10.05 13.00 -2.52
N ASP A 285 -11.16 13.69 -2.20
CA ASP A 285 -11.39 14.31 -0.90
C ASP A 285 -12.05 13.36 0.11
N PHE A 286 -12.51 12.19 -0.33
CA PHE A 286 -13.20 11.23 0.53
C PHE A 286 -12.37 10.80 1.73
N PRO A 287 -11.08 10.40 1.61
CA PRO A 287 -10.27 10.01 2.76
C PRO A 287 -10.14 11.11 3.80
N GLY A 288 -10.04 12.37 3.36
CA GLY A 288 -9.89 13.54 4.24
C GLY A 288 -11.13 13.83 5.11
N ARG A 289 -12.31 13.36 4.71
CA ARG A 289 -13.57 13.48 5.48
C ARG A 289 -13.69 12.43 6.57
N GLY A 290 -12.91 11.37 6.53
CA GLY A 290 -12.87 10.32 7.54
C GLY A 290 -12.31 10.82 8.88
N LYS A 291 -12.88 10.30 9.97
CA LYS A 291 -12.38 10.59 11.32
C LYS A 291 -11.62 9.38 11.85
N THR A 292 -10.38 9.58 12.26
CA THR A 292 -9.58 8.55 12.93
C THR A 292 -9.70 8.70 14.44
N ARG A 293 -9.94 7.60 15.14
CA ARG A 293 -9.96 7.48 16.61
C ARG A 293 -9.19 6.23 17.01
N SER A 294 -8.97 6.10 18.30
CA SER A 294 -8.39 4.89 18.88
C SER A 294 -9.28 4.35 19.99
N VAL A 295 -9.23 3.03 20.17
CA VAL A 295 -9.91 2.32 21.24
C VAL A 295 -8.89 1.49 22.02
N LEU A 296 -9.05 1.40 23.33
CA LEU A 296 -8.24 0.53 24.17
C LEU A 296 -8.69 -0.92 23.96
N ILE A 297 -7.75 -1.80 23.62
CA ILE A 297 -7.99 -3.24 23.53
C ILE A 297 -7.64 -3.86 24.89
N PRO A 298 -8.60 -4.41 25.63
CA PRO A 298 -8.34 -4.90 27.00
C PRO A 298 -7.26 -5.99 27.05
N ALA A 299 -7.30 -6.94 26.12
CA ALA A 299 -6.36 -8.06 26.06
C ALA A 299 -4.89 -7.63 25.86
N THR A 300 -4.66 -6.54 25.15
CA THR A 300 -3.30 -6.04 24.87
C THR A 300 -2.92 -4.84 25.74
N GLY A 301 -3.89 -4.10 26.31
CA GLY A 301 -3.69 -2.83 27.01
C GLY A 301 -3.15 -1.73 26.09
N ARG A 302 -3.25 -1.90 24.76
CA ARG A 302 -2.81 -0.93 23.73
C ARG A 302 -4.00 -0.30 23.03
N LYS A 303 -3.73 0.77 22.28
CA LYS A 303 -4.77 1.52 21.57
C LYS A 303 -4.72 1.18 20.08
N LEU A 304 -5.75 0.49 19.57
CA LEU A 304 -5.94 0.25 18.16
C LEU A 304 -6.60 1.47 17.50
N LYS A 305 -6.07 1.92 16.37
CA LYS A 305 -6.69 2.97 15.55
C LYS A 305 -7.75 2.37 14.63
N PHE A 306 -8.79 3.16 14.37
CA PHE A 306 -9.80 2.89 13.36
C PHE A 306 -10.25 4.19 12.70
N THR A 307 -10.72 4.12 11.45
CA THR A 307 -11.18 5.28 10.68
C THR A 307 -12.64 5.08 10.28
N PHE A 308 -13.46 6.13 10.35
CA PHE A 308 -14.89 6.01 10.09
C PHE A 308 -15.49 7.26 9.44
N TRP A 309 -16.57 7.02 8.71
CA TRP A 309 -17.46 8.01 8.09
C TRP A 309 -18.88 7.71 8.54
N LEU A 310 -19.48 8.60 9.33
CA LEU A 310 -20.86 8.45 9.78
C LEU A 310 -21.78 9.32 8.95
N GLN A 311 -22.92 8.75 8.54
CA GLN A 311 -24.02 9.51 7.92
C GLN A 311 -24.52 10.62 8.86
N PRO A 312 -25.11 11.72 8.36
CA PRO A 312 -25.64 12.80 9.19
C PRO A 312 -26.72 12.37 10.20
N GLY A 313 -27.54 11.38 9.86
CA GLY A 313 -28.56 10.78 10.72
C GLY A 313 -28.19 9.38 11.22
N GLN A 314 -29.17 8.67 11.81
CA GLN A 314 -29.04 7.26 12.10
C GLN A 314 -28.94 6.46 10.79
N ALA A 315 -27.94 5.59 10.69
CA ALA A 315 -27.72 4.76 9.50
C ALA A 315 -27.10 3.42 9.87
N ASN A 316 -27.35 2.41 9.05
CA ASN A 316 -26.67 1.12 9.17
C ASN A 316 -25.16 1.29 8.96
N VAL A 317 -24.37 0.47 9.66
CA VAL A 317 -22.92 0.59 9.73
C VAL A 317 -22.26 -0.64 9.09
N VAL A 318 -21.31 -0.40 8.21
CA VAL A 318 -20.49 -1.45 7.60
C VAL A 318 -19.07 -1.39 8.16
N TYR A 319 -18.66 -2.43 8.87
CA TYR A 319 -17.29 -2.65 9.32
C TYR A 319 -16.55 -3.37 8.22
N ILE A 320 -15.44 -2.80 7.72
CA ILE A 320 -14.71 -3.30 6.56
C ILE A 320 -13.34 -3.79 7.00
N ILE A 321 -13.04 -5.06 6.69
CA ILE A 321 -11.79 -5.74 7.01
C ILE A 321 -11.02 -6.03 5.72
N PRO A 322 -9.80 -5.52 5.57
CA PRO A 322 -8.99 -5.73 4.39
C PRO A 322 -8.38 -7.14 4.32
N GLY A 323 -7.85 -7.46 3.14
CA GLY A 323 -7.10 -8.68 2.88
C GLY A 323 -5.80 -8.79 3.67
N LEU A 324 -5.00 -9.79 3.32
CA LEU A 324 -3.72 -10.12 3.95
C LEU A 324 -2.77 -8.91 3.98
N GLY A 325 -2.29 -8.54 5.16
CA GLY A 325 -1.40 -7.38 5.36
C GLY A 325 -2.05 -6.02 5.15
N GLY A 326 -3.32 -5.95 4.75
CA GLY A 326 -3.99 -4.70 4.39
C GLY A 326 -4.16 -3.74 5.57
N HIS A 327 -3.81 -2.47 5.35
CA HIS A 327 -4.03 -1.39 6.30
C HIS A 327 -5.41 -0.75 6.09
N ARG A 328 -6.02 -0.22 7.16
CA ARG A 328 -7.33 0.48 7.09
C ARG A 328 -7.36 1.67 6.11
N LEU A 329 -6.23 2.28 5.79
CA LEU A 329 -6.10 3.38 4.84
C LEU A 329 -5.63 2.92 3.44
N ALA A 330 -5.59 1.62 3.17
CA ALA A 330 -5.28 1.09 1.84
C ALA A 330 -6.34 1.52 0.82
N GLU A 331 -5.93 1.70 -0.43
CA GLU A 331 -6.78 2.24 -1.50
C GLU A 331 -8.08 1.43 -1.67
N ALA A 332 -8.00 0.10 -1.70
CA ALA A 332 -9.19 -0.76 -1.82
C ALA A 332 -10.14 -0.62 -0.63
N SER A 333 -9.60 -0.51 0.61
CA SER A 333 -10.43 -0.28 1.80
C SER A 333 -11.17 1.05 1.74
N LEU A 334 -10.47 2.12 1.29
CA LEU A 334 -11.05 3.45 1.13
C LEU A 334 -12.10 3.47 0.01
N ALA A 335 -11.87 2.77 -1.10
CA ALA A 335 -12.82 2.68 -2.20
C ALA A 335 -14.13 1.96 -1.79
N LEU A 336 -14.03 0.85 -1.04
CA LEU A 336 -15.19 0.17 -0.50
C LEU A 336 -15.92 1.02 0.55
N ALA A 337 -15.19 1.74 1.40
CA ALA A 337 -15.79 2.69 2.35
C ALA A 337 -16.53 3.84 1.62
N GLU A 338 -15.94 4.36 0.54
CA GLU A 338 -16.60 5.37 -0.32
C GLU A 338 -17.87 4.82 -0.95
N LEU A 339 -17.82 3.59 -1.50
CA LEU A 339 -18.96 2.94 -2.13
C LEU A 339 -20.14 2.84 -1.16
N VAL A 340 -19.91 2.27 0.03
CA VAL A 340 -21.00 2.09 1.01
C VAL A 340 -21.46 3.44 1.58
N TYR A 341 -20.55 4.38 1.83
CA TYR A 341 -20.90 5.69 2.36
C TYR A 341 -21.77 6.51 1.39
N LYS A 342 -21.43 6.53 0.11
CA LYS A 342 -22.22 7.21 -0.93
C LYS A 342 -23.61 6.60 -1.12
N ASN A 343 -23.81 5.35 -0.69
CA ASN A 343 -25.09 4.64 -0.76
C ASN A 343 -25.83 4.59 0.58
N GLY A 344 -25.55 5.53 1.49
CA GLY A 344 -26.35 5.77 2.70
C GLY A 344 -25.94 4.96 3.94
N PHE A 345 -24.88 4.16 3.87
CA PHE A 345 -24.31 3.47 5.02
C PHE A 345 -23.26 4.32 5.73
N SER A 346 -23.08 4.13 7.01
CA SER A 346 -21.87 4.54 7.72
C SER A 346 -20.78 3.49 7.50
N ALA A 347 -19.52 3.90 7.35
CA ALA A 347 -18.39 3.00 7.13
C ALA A 347 -17.39 3.08 8.27
N VAL A 348 -16.84 1.93 8.68
CA VAL A 348 -15.78 1.81 9.70
C VAL A 348 -14.67 0.91 9.14
N LEU A 349 -13.46 1.42 9.08
CA LEU A 349 -12.28 0.69 8.60
C LEU A 349 -11.37 0.29 9.75
N VAL A 350 -10.93 -0.96 9.76
CA VAL A 350 -9.98 -1.55 10.70
C VAL A 350 -8.90 -2.26 9.90
N SER A 351 -7.63 -2.21 10.34
CA SER A 351 -6.54 -2.93 9.67
C SER A 351 -6.67 -4.45 9.85
N SER A 352 -6.18 -5.20 8.86
CA SER A 352 -6.16 -6.67 8.92
C SER A 352 -5.41 -7.18 10.16
N PRO A 353 -5.81 -8.30 10.77
CA PRO A 353 -5.02 -9.00 11.80
C PRO A 353 -3.59 -9.33 11.38
N PHE A 354 -3.31 -9.42 10.09
CA PHE A 354 -1.97 -9.60 9.52
C PHE A 354 -1.24 -8.28 9.21
N ASN A 355 -1.80 -7.13 9.59
CA ASN A 355 -1.13 -5.84 9.44
C ASN A 355 -0.45 -5.42 10.74
N PHE A 356 0.72 -4.80 10.64
CA PHE A 356 1.50 -4.34 11.80
C PHE A 356 0.69 -3.51 12.80
N GLU A 357 -0.21 -2.64 12.33
CA GLU A 357 -1.03 -1.80 13.22
C GLU A 357 -1.95 -2.64 14.10
N PHE A 358 -2.57 -3.69 13.56
CA PHE A 358 -3.40 -4.61 14.32
C PHE A 358 -2.54 -5.55 15.17
N MET A 359 -1.51 -6.15 14.58
CA MET A 359 -0.58 -7.07 15.27
C MET A 359 -0.02 -6.45 16.54
N GLU A 360 0.44 -5.21 16.48
CA GLU A 360 1.04 -4.52 17.61
C GLU A 360 0.02 -4.13 18.70
N ASN A 361 -1.20 -3.77 18.29
CA ASN A 361 -2.15 -3.13 19.19
C ASN A 361 -3.30 -4.01 19.64
N ALA A 362 -3.72 -5.00 18.84
CA ALA A 362 -4.90 -5.80 19.10
C ALA A 362 -4.64 -7.30 19.22
N SER A 363 -3.63 -7.86 18.54
CA SER A 363 -3.38 -9.30 18.57
C SER A 363 -2.82 -9.77 19.91
N THR A 364 -3.41 -10.83 20.45
CA THR A 364 -2.92 -11.55 21.64
C THR A 364 -1.75 -12.48 21.32
N ALA A 365 -1.70 -12.99 20.07
CA ALA A 365 -0.55 -13.71 19.54
C ALA A 365 0.48 -12.76 18.94
N ALA A 366 1.77 -13.07 19.05
CA ALA A 366 2.82 -12.30 18.39
C ALA A 366 2.86 -12.57 16.88
N LEU A 367 2.49 -13.79 16.47
CA LEU A 367 2.46 -14.25 15.09
C LEU A 367 1.02 -14.56 14.66
N PRO A 368 0.45 -13.84 13.68
CA PRO A 368 -0.84 -14.20 13.10
C PRO A 368 -0.65 -15.42 12.18
N ALA A 369 -1.39 -16.49 12.42
CA ALA A 369 -1.37 -17.70 11.60
C ALA A 369 -2.45 -18.72 12.01
N TYR A 370 -3.08 -18.52 13.17
CA TYR A 370 -4.07 -19.44 13.71
C TYR A 370 -5.44 -18.76 13.76
N LEU A 371 -6.28 -19.08 12.76
CA LEU A 371 -7.55 -18.41 12.53
C LEU A 371 -8.44 -18.26 13.78
N PRO A 372 -8.55 -19.26 14.68
CA PRO A 372 -9.34 -19.11 15.92
C PRO A 372 -8.86 -17.98 16.82
N VAL A 373 -7.56 -17.71 16.91
CA VAL A 373 -7.00 -16.61 17.69
C VAL A 373 -7.14 -15.30 16.94
N ASP A 374 -6.75 -15.27 15.67
CA ASP A 374 -6.77 -14.05 14.85
C ASP A 374 -8.21 -13.53 14.64
N GLY A 375 -9.16 -14.43 14.37
CA GLY A 375 -10.58 -14.10 14.20
C GLY A 375 -11.24 -13.67 15.50
N HIS A 376 -10.87 -14.29 16.64
CA HIS A 376 -11.36 -13.87 17.95
C HIS A 376 -10.85 -12.48 18.35
N ASP A 377 -9.53 -12.22 18.17
CA ASP A 377 -8.94 -10.90 18.44
C ASP A 377 -9.59 -9.81 17.56
N LEU A 378 -9.89 -10.13 16.30
CA LEU A 378 -10.63 -9.24 15.40
C LEU A 378 -12.03 -8.96 15.95
N HIS A 379 -12.77 -9.98 16.34
CA HIS A 379 -14.14 -9.85 16.86
C HIS A 379 -14.18 -8.99 18.15
N VAL A 380 -13.20 -9.19 19.02
CA VAL A 380 -13.02 -8.35 20.22
C VAL A 380 -12.72 -6.90 19.85
N ALA A 381 -11.81 -6.67 18.92
CA ALA A 381 -11.48 -5.32 18.47
C ALA A 381 -12.69 -4.59 17.89
N LEU A 382 -13.50 -5.27 17.08
CA LEU A 382 -14.74 -4.73 16.52
C LEU A 382 -15.75 -4.40 17.61
N THR A 383 -15.86 -5.25 18.64
CA THR A 383 -16.74 -5.00 19.79
C THR A 383 -16.35 -3.73 20.54
N GLU A 384 -15.05 -3.54 20.79
CA GLU A 384 -14.55 -2.34 21.47
C GLU A 384 -14.75 -1.07 20.64
N ILE A 385 -14.55 -1.19 19.30
CA ILE A 385 -14.77 -0.08 18.37
C ILE A 385 -16.24 0.32 18.36
N ASP A 386 -17.16 -0.64 18.26
CA ASP A 386 -18.60 -0.41 18.27
C ASP A 386 -19.04 0.24 19.58
N GLY A 387 -18.61 -0.30 20.72
CA GLY A 387 -18.85 0.29 22.02
C GLY A 387 -18.33 1.73 22.15
N ARG A 388 -17.15 2.00 21.57
CA ARG A 388 -16.58 3.35 21.55
C ARG A 388 -17.38 4.30 20.66
N LEU A 389 -17.82 3.83 19.48
CA LEU A 389 -18.65 4.64 18.57
C LEU A 389 -20.03 4.93 19.16
N ASN A 390 -20.71 3.94 19.76
CA ASN A 390 -22.01 4.13 20.43
C ASN A 390 -21.91 5.15 21.57
N LYS A 391 -20.80 5.13 22.34
CA LYS A 391 -20.56 6.11 23.39
C LYS A 391 -20.30 7.53 22.86
N LEU A 392 -19.63 7.67 21.71
CA LEU A 392 -19.31 8.98 21.12
C LEU A 392 -20.46 9.56 20.31
N TYR A 393 -21.27 8.70 19.72
CA TYR A 393 -22.35 9.06 18.78
C TYR A 393 -23.58 8.24 19.08
N PRO A 394 -24.23 8.47 20.25
CA PRO A 394 -25.45 7.77 20.63
C PRO A 394 -26.53 7.97 19.55
N ASP A 395 -27.28 6.93 19.27
CA ASP A 395 -28.43 6.90 18.34
C ASP A 395 -28.05 7.17 16.85
N ARG A 396 -26.74 7.13 16.49
CA ARG A 396 -26.28 7.29 15.12
C ARG A 396 -26.05 5.96 14.38
N LEU A 397 -25.86 4.87 15.13
CA LEU A 397 -25.55 3.55 14.58
C LEU A 397 -26.84 2.71 14.54
N GLY A 398 -27.20 2.29 13.32
CA GLY A 398 -28.27 1.33 13.06
C GLY A 398 -27.76 -0.12 13.13
N ASN A 399 -28.33 -0.98 12.31
CA ASN A 399 -27.90 -2.37 12.15
C ASN A 399 -26.46 -2.44 11.59
N LYS A 400 -25.79 -3.52 11.86
CA LYS A 400 -24.34 -3.66 11.66
C LYS A 400 -24.05 -4.78 10.68
N ALA A 401 -23.22 -4.47 9.68
CA ALA A 401 -22.67 -5.44 8.76
C ALA A 401 -21.16 -5.59 8.95
N LEU A 402 -20.66 -6.82 8.85
CA LEU A 402 -19.25 -7.11 8.75
C LEU A 402 -18.93 -7.47 7.29
N MET A 403 -18.11 -6.67 6.64
CA MET A 403 -17.66 -6.89 5.26
C MET A 403 -16.17 -7.17 5.27
N GLY A 404 -15.74 -8.27 4.66
CA GLY A 404 -14.33 -8.56 4.43
C GLY A 404 -14.04 -8.83 2.97
N TYR A 405 -12.81 -8.56 2.54
CA TYR A 405 -12.33 -8.99 1.24
C TYR A 405 -11.04 -9.80 1.35
N SER A 406 -10.84 -10.80 0.47
CA SER A 406 -9.67 -11.69 0.51
C SER A 406 -9.53 -12.37 1.89
N MET A 407 -8.39 -12.29 2.55
CA MET A 407 -8.18 -12.83 3.90
C MET A 407 -9.16 -12.23 4.93
N GLY A 408 -9.54 -10.95 4.79
CA GLY A 408 -10.55 -10.33 5.63
C GLY A 408 -11.94 -10.96 5.46
N ALA A 409 -12.26 -11.49 4.25
CA ALA A 409 -13.48 -12.23 4.00
C ALA A 409 -13.48 -13.59 4.72
N LEU A 410 -12.37 -14.32 4.68
CA LEU A 410 -12.20 -15.57 5.43
C LEU A 410 -12.39 -15.34 6.94
N GLN A 411 -11.81 -14.29 7.48
CA GLN A 411 -11.97 -13.92 8.90
C GLN A 411 -13.40 -13.51 9.22
N SER A 412 -14.08 -12.80 8.31
CA SER A 412 -15.50 -12.42 8.49
C SER A 412 -16.42 -13.64 8.49
N LEU A 413 -16.15 -14.63 7.63
CA LEU A 413 -16.87 -15.90 7.60
C LEU A 413 -16.60 -16.74 8.84
N PHE A 414 -15.38 -16.75 9.37
CA PHE A 414 -15.06 -17.36 10.66
C PHE A 414 -15.88 -16.73 11.79
N VAL A 415 -15.95 -15.40 11.86
CA VAL A 415 -16.77 -14.70 12.85
C VAL A 415 -18.27 -15.04 12.67
N ALA A 416 -18.75 -15.14 11.41
CA ALA A 416 -20.13 -15.53 11.11
C ALA A 416 -20.46 -16.95 11.56
N ALA A 417 -19.53 -17.88 11.40
CA ALA A 417 -19.68 -19.28 11.75
C ALA A 417 -19.62 -19.55 13.26
N THR A 418 -18.79 -18.81 13.98
CA THR A 418 -18.60 -18.98 15.43
C THR A 418 -19.58 -18.18 16.27
N GLY A 419 -20.20 -17.15 15.69
CA GLY A 419 -21.17 -16.30 16.34
C GLY A 419 -20.61 -15.45 17.50
N PRO A 420 -21.46 -14.71 18.20
CA PRO A 420 -21.06 -13.91 19.35
C PRO A 420 -20.79 -14.82 20.55
N THR A 421 -19.53 -15.22 20.72
CA THR A 421 -19.08 -15.96 21.91
C THR A 421 -18.77 -15.01 23.05
N ASN A 422 -18.79 -15.50 24.29
CA ASN A 422 -18.36 -14.71 25.43
C ASN A 422 -16.84 -14.50 25.40
N ARG A 423 -16.42 -13.29 25.75
CA ARG A 423 -14.99 -12.98 25.92
C ARG A 423 -14.47 -13.53 27.24
N TYR A 424 -13.22 -14.00 27.20
CA TYR A 424 -12.51 -14.45 28.38
C TYR A 424 -11.12 -13.79 28.40
N TYR A 425 -10.95 -12.73 29.18
CA TYR A 425 -9.65 -12.11 29.38
C TYR A 425 -9.32 -11.99 30.84
N VAL A 426 -8.15 -12.41 31.21
CA VAL A 426 -7.51 -12.00 32.47
C VAL A 426 -6.37 -11.05 32.12
N ILE A 427 -6.51 -9.79 32.49
CA ILE A 427 -5.41 -8.83 32.43
C ILE A 427 -4.51 -9.09 33.61
N THR A 428 -3.43 -9.85 33.43
CA THR A 428 -2.33 -9.87 34.39
C THR A 428 -1.50 -8.61 34.19
N LYS A 429 -1.11 -7.95 35.29
CA LYS A 429 -0.32 -6.71 35.33
C LYS A 429 0.80 -6.73 34.29
N ARG A 430 0.80 -5.72 33.42
CA ARG A 430 1.67 -5.61 32.25
C ARG A 430 2.81 -4.64 32.51
N THR A 431 4.04 -5.08 32.31
CA THR A 431 5.19 -4.20 32.07
C THR A 431 5.32 -4.00 30.56
N VAL A 432 5.02 -2.80 30.10
CA VAL A 432 5.17 -2.43 28.68
C VAL A 432 6.66 -2.14 28.45
N PRO A 433 7.34 -2.76 27.47
CA PRO A 433 8.67 -2.32 27.09
C PRO A 433 8.58 -0.89 26.57
N ARG A 434 9.22 0.06 27.25
CA ARG A 434 9.45 1.39 26.68
C ARG A 434 10.53 1.25 25.60
N PHE A 435 10.25 1.79 24.43
CA PHE A 435 11.25 2.11 23.40
C PHE A 435 12.34 2.98 24.03
N ARG A 436 13.43 2.35 24.44
CA ARG A 436 14.76 2.82 24.87
C ARG A 436 15.22 1.98 26.07
N GLY A 437 15.91 0.88 25.78
CA GLY A 437 16.90 0.28 26.69
C GLY A 437 16.41 -0.21 28.06
N GLY A 438 15.21 -0.71 28.21
CA GLY A 438 14.66 -1.23 29.47
C GLY A 438 14.35 -2.73 29.40
N LYS A 439 14.58 -3.45 30.51
CA LYS A 439 14.42 -4.91 30.66
C LYS A 439 13.07 -5.43 30.13
N GLN A 440 13.14 -6.48 29.33
CA GLN A 440 11.98 -7.22 28.83
C GLN A 440 11.16 -7.81 29.98
N GLY A 441 9.93 -7.36 30.13
CA GLY A 441 8.94 -8.01 30.97
C GLY A 441 8.08 -8.96 30.13
N VAL A 442 8.07 -10.24 30.45
CA VAL A 442 7.23 -11.24 29.78
C VAL A 442 5.78 -11.05 30.18
N ASN A 443 4.91 -10.65 29.24
CA ASN A 443 3.48 -10.59 29.47
C ASN A 443 2.84 -11.98 29.29
N LYS A 444 2.32 -12.57 30.35
CA LYS A 444 1.40 -13.70 30.27
C LYS A 444 -0.03 -13.15 30.13
N VAL A 445 -0.65 -13.37 28.99
CA VAL A 445 -2.10 -13.26 28.84
C VAL A 445 -2.65 -14.66 29.07
N SER A 446 -3.38 -14.86 30.17
CA SER A 446 -4.14 -16.09 30.40
C SER A 446 -5.61 -15.82 30.04
N ILE A 447 -6.22 -16.74 29.32
CA ILE A 447 -7.65 -16.75 29.06
C ILE A 447 -8.28 -17.46 30.28
N ASP A 448 -9.05 -16.72 31.09
CA ASP A 448 -9.77 -17.28 32.23
C ASP A 448 -11.27 -17.29 31.93
N PRO A 449 -11.91 -18.46 31.88
CA PRO A 449 -13.33 -18.59 31.58
C PRO A 449 -14.27 -17.93 32.58
N ALA A 450 -13.79 -17.61 33.80
CA ALA A 450 -14.69 -17.31 34.90
C ALA A 450 -14.91 -15.82 35.21
N THR A 451 -14.07 -14.88 34.73
CA THR A 451 -14.02 -13.56 35.36
C THR A 451 -14.43 -12.35 34.53
N ASN A 452 -14.55 -12.45 33.20
CA ASN A 452 -14.99 -11.30 32.36
C ASN A 452 -15.76 -11.78 31.11
N GLN A 453 -17.05 -12.03 31.28
CA GLN A 453 -17.96 -12.38 30.18
C GLN A 453 -18.65 -11.08 29.68
N LEU A 454 -18.12 -10.50 28.62
CA LEU A 454 -18.86 -9.47 27.87
C LEU A 454 -19.25 -10.05 26.52
N PRO A 455 -20.52 -9.92 26.09
CA PRO A 455 -20.94 -10.42 24.79
C PRO A 455 -20.17 -9.69 23.69
N LEU A 456 -19.69 -10.45 22.70
CA LEU A 456 -19.11 -9.89 21.49
C LEU A 456 -20.23 -9.27 20.65
N ILE A 457 -19.87 -8.31 19.80
CA ILE A 457 -20.81 -7.67 18.89
C ILE A 457 -21.49 -8.71 17.99
N HIS A 458 -22.79 -8.60 17.83
CA HIS A 458 -23.55 -9.31 16.81
C HIS A 458 -23.64 -8.48 15.54
N PHE A 459 -23.51 -9.13 14.38
CA PHE A 459 -23.72 -8.50 13.08
C PHE A 459 -24.99 -9.04 12.44
N ASP A 460 -25.79 -8.14 11.90
CA ASP A 460 -27.03 -8.44 11.19
C ASP A 460 -26.78 -8.89 9.74
N ARG A 461 -25.54 -8.76 9.25
CA ARG A 461 -25.13 -9.12 7.91
C ARG A 461 -23.62 -9.38 7.84
N TYR A 462 -23.24 -10.41 7.09
CA TYR A 462 -21.83 -10.73 6.77
C TYR A 462 -21.66 -10.73 5.26
N VAL A 463 -20.71 -9.97 4.74
CA VAL A 463 -20.42 -9.90 3.31
C VAL A 463 -18.96 -10.29 3.08
N ALA A 464 -18.77 -11.41 2.36
CA ALA A 464 -17.44 -11.93 2.05
C ALA A 464 -17.15 -11.77 0.55
N ILE A 465 -16.09 -11.01 0.21
CA ILE A 465 -15.71 -10.72 -1.16
C ILE A 465 -14.41 -11.46 -1.47
N ASN A 466 -14.42 -12.33 -2.47
CA ASN A 466 -13.27 -13.13 -2.92
C ASN A 466 -12.53 -13.82 -1.75
N SER A 467 -13.29 -14.53 -0.91
CA SER A 467 -12.72 -15.29 0.20
C SER A 467 -12.00 -16.53 -0.29
N PRO A 468 -10.76 -16.81 0.16
CA PRO A 468 -10.24 -18.16 0.07
C PRO A 468 -11.10 -19.10 0.93
N VAL A 469 -11.25 -20.36 0.52
CA VAL A 469 -11.87 -21.41 1.34
C VAL A 469 -10.83 -22.05 2.25
N ARG A 470 -9.62 -22.25 1.72
CA ARG A 470 -8.50 -22.90 2.43
C ARG A 470 -7.29 -21.98 2.46
N MET A 471 -6.85 -21.59 3.65
CA MET A 471 -5.67 -20.75 3.83
C MET A 471 -4.40 -21.42 3.28
N ALA A 472 -4.21 -22.71 3.50
CA ALA A 472 -3.06 -23.48 3.00
C ALA A 472 -2.96 -23.45 1.46
N GLN A 473 -4.09 -23.60 0.76
CA GLN A 473 -4.14 -23.50 -0.71
C GLN A 473 -3.73 -22.11 -1.20
N GLY A 474 -4.25 -21.06 -0.55
CA GLY A 474 -3.87 -19.68 -0.88
C GLY A 474 -2.38 -19.43 -0.71
N ILE A 475 -1.80 -19.88 0.39
CA ILE A 475 -0.36 -19.77 0.70
C ILE A 475 0.48 -20.45 -0.39
N SER A 476 0.13 -21.68 -0.76
CA SER A 476 0.83 -22.43 -1.82
C SER A 476 0.82 -21.68 -3.15
N LYS A 477 -0.33 -21.08 -3.51
CA LYS A 477 -0.46 -20.30 -4.75
C LYS A 477 0.35 -19.00 -4.72
N LEU A 478 0.42 -18.32 -3.60
CA LEU A 478 1.22 -17.11 -3.47
C LEU A 478 2.72 -17.40 -3.60
N ASP A 479 3.19 -18.51 -3.04
CA ASP A 479 4.58 -18.96 -3.20
C ASP A 479 4.87 -19.42 -4.64
N GLU A 480 3.94 -20.13 -5.29
CA GLU A 480 4.03 -20.48 -6.72
C GLU A 480 4.16 -19.22 -7.60
N PHE A 481 3.33 -18.22 -7.35
CA PHE A 481 3.32 -16.99 -8.13
C PHE A 481 4.62 -16.18 -7.96
N TYR A 482 5.13 -16.09 -6.73
CA TYR A 482 6.41 -15.45 -6.50
C TYR A 482 7.57 -16.14 -7.25
N ARG A 483 7.51 -17.47 -7.39
CA ARG A 483 8.51 -18.28 -8.09
C ARG A 483 8.31 -18.33 -9.62
N ALA A 484 7.26 -17.72 -10.17
CA ALA A 484 6.99 -17.75 -11.62
C ALA A 484 8.20 -17.38 -12.50
N PRO A 485 9.09 -16.39 -12.14
CA PRO A 485 10.30 -16.09 -12.89
C PRO A 485 11.28 -17.25 -13.04
N LEU A 486 11.25 -18.27 -12.18
CA LEU A 486 12.12 -19.44 -12.28
C LEU A 486 11.86 -20.26 -13.54
N SER A 487 10.69 -20.09 -14.18
CA SER A 487 10.36 -20.68 -15.47
C SER A 487 11.09 -20.04 -16.65
N TRP A 488 11.67 -18.84 -16.46
CA TRP A 488 12.53 -18.21 -17.48
C TRP A 488 13.91 -18.87 -17.53
N PRO A 489 14.53 -18.94 -18.72
CA PRO A 489 15.94 -19.36 -18.83
C PRO A 489 16.84 -18.56 -17.89
N ALA A 490 17.74 -19.24 -17.16
CA ALA A 490 18.61 -18.59 -16.17
C ALA A 490 19.40 -17.40 -16.72
N ALA A 491 19.84 -17.50 -17.99
CA ALA A 491 20.60 -16.45 -18.68
C ALA A 491 19.85 -15.12 -18.81
N ASN A 492 18.51 -15.15 -18.92
CA ASN A 492 17.71 -13.95 -19.17
C ASN A 492 16.79 -13.60 -17.97
N ARG A 493 16.84 -14.37 -16.91
CA ARG A 493 15.93 -14.24 -15.77
C ARG A 493 16.07 -12.89 -15.07
N THR A 494 17.30 -12.49 -14.77
CA THR A 494 17.58 -11.21 -14.11
C THR A 494 17.10 -10.02 -14.95
N ASP A 495 17.41 -10.03 -16.25
CA ASP A 495 16.99 -8.96 -17.16
C ASP A 495 15.46 -8.88 -17.28
N ASN A 496 14.78 -10.04 -17.35
CA ASN A 496 13.32 -10.07 -17.42
C ASN A 496 12.66 -9.56 -16.13
N ILE A 497 13.22 -9.88 -14.96
CA ILE A 497 12.75 -9.36 -13.68
C ILE A 497 12.95 -7.84 -13.65
N GLU A 498 14.15 -7.34 -14.01
CA GLU A 498 14.43 -5.90 -14.05
C GLU A 498 13.49 -5.17 -15.02
N ASN A 499 13.28 -5.73 -16.22
CA ASN A 499 12.31 -5.18 -17.18
C ASN A 499 10.89 -5.15 -16.64
N THR A 500 10.48 -6.11 -15.83
CA THR A 500 9.18 -6.12 -15.18
C THR A 500 9.04 -4.93 -14.23
N PHE A 501 10.07 -4.64 -13.43
CA PHE A 501 10.09 -3.45 -12.56
C PHE A 501 10.10 -2.14 -13.35
N LEU A 502 10.83 -2.07 -14.46
CA LEU A 502 10.83 -0.89 -15.34
C LEU A 502 9.45 -0.66 -15.98
N LYS A 503 8.71 -1.72 -16.35
CA LYS A 503 7.32 -1.62 -16.82
C LYS A 503 6.41 -1.04 -15.72
N VAL A 504 6.51 -1.54 -14.49
CA VAL A 504 5.74 -1.01 -13.34
C VAL A 504 6.07 0.47 -13.13
N ALA A 505 7.36 0.83 -13.15
CA ALA A 505 7.80 2.21 -13.02
C ALA A 505 7.28 3.12 -14.14
N ALA A 506 7.25 2.63 -15.39
CA ALA A 506 6.69 3.35 -16.53
C ALA A 506 5.18 3.60 -16.37
N LEU A 507 4.43 2.60 -15.90
CA LEU A 507 2.99 2.74 -15.64
C LEU A 507 2.70 3.74 -14.52
N SER A 508 3.48 3.75 -13.46
CA SER A 508 3.29 4.68 -12.33
C SER A 508 3.49 6.15 -12.72
N GLN A 509 4.23 6.41 -13.81
CA GLN A 509 4.49 7.76 -14.31
C GLN A 509 3.41 8.26 -15.30
N ASN A 510 2.49 7.41 -15.71
CA ASN A 510 1.41 7.73 -16.65
C ASN A 510 0.06 7.75 -15.93
N THR A 511 -0.84 8.65 -16.37
CA THR A 511 -2.22 8.61 -15.91
C THR A 511 -2.89 7.37 -16.51
N LEU A 512 -3.14 6.36 -15.68
CA LEU A 512 -3.87 5.17 -16.10
C LEU A 512 -5.34 5.52 -16.32
N THR A 513 -5.85 5.13 -17.47
CA THR A 513 -7.29 5.19 -17.79
C THR A 513 -7.87 3.79 -17.69
N PRO A 514 -9.20 3.63 -17.49
CA PRO A 514 -9.85 2.31 -17.50
C PRO A 514 -9.62 1.50 -18.78
N GLN A 515 -9.21 2.15 -19.88
CA GLN A 515 -8.88 1.51 -21.15
C GLN A 515 -7.36 1.25 -21.32
N THR A 516 -6.54 1.59 -20.34
CA THR A 516 -5.09 1.35 -20.42
C THR A 516 -4.84 -0.16 -20.23
N SER A 517 -4.44 -0.84 -21.29
CA SER A 517 -4.06 -2.24 -21.18
C SER A 517 -2.73 -2.38 -20.42
N LEU A 518 -2.69 -3.24 -19.40
CA LEU A 518 -1.48 -3.51 -18.65
C LEU A 518 -0.50 -4.35 -19.50
N PRO A 519 0.77 -3.97 -19.60
CA PRO A 519 1.71 -4.54 -20.58
C PRO A 519 2.47 -5.77 -20.04
N PHE A 520 1.86 -6.55 -19.17
CA PHE A 520 2.47 -7.70 -18.54
C PHE A 520 2.05 -9.01 -19.19
N ASN A 521 3.00 -9.93 -19.35
CA ASN A 521 2.72 -11.32 -19.72
C ASN A 521 2.31 -12.15 -18.47
N ALA A 522 1.91 -13.40 -18.67
CA ALA A 522 1.45 -14.28 -17.59
C ALA A 522 2.48 -14.47 -16.46
N ILE A 523 3.75 -14.65 -16.80
CA ILE A 523 4.83 -14.84 -15.81
C ILE A 523 5.07 -13.56 -15.02
N GLU A 524 5.14 -12.41 -15.71
CA GLU A 524 5.29 -11.10 -15.08
C GLU A 524 4.11 -10.79 -14.15
N SER A 525 2.89 -11.05 -14.60
CA SER A 525 1.67 -10.81 -13.82
C SER A 525 1.64 -11.66 -12.54
N LYS A 526 1.88 -12.98 -12.66
CA LYS A 526 1.97 -13.88 -11.51
C LYS A 526 3.07 -13.44 -10.54
N PHE A 527 4.25 -13.12 -11.08
CA PHE A 527 5.36 -12.64 -10.26
C PHE A 527 5.03 -11.37 -9.49
N LEU A 528 4.42 -10.37 -10.13
CA LEU A 528 4.04 -9.12 -9.48
C LEU A 528 2.99 -9.35 -8.38
N ILE A 529 2.00 -10.22 -8.60
CA ILE A 529 1.05 -10.63 -7.57
C ILE A 529 1.80 -11.29 -6.40
N GLY A 530 2.61 -12.30 -6.69
CA GLY A 530 3.41 -13.01 -5.68
C GLY A 530 4.35 -12.09 -4.91
N LEU A 531 4.95 -11.10 -5.58
CA LEU A 531 5.83 -10.10 -4.97
C LEU A 531 5.10 -9.22 -3.95
N VAL A 532 3.91 -8.71 -4.29
CA VAL A 532 3.11 -7.89 -3.36
C VAL A 532 2.83 -8.66 -2.07
N PHE A 533 2.47 -9.92 -2.18
CA PHE A 533 2.24 -10.74 -1.00
C PHE A 533 3.55 -11.13 -0.28
N ARG A 534 4.67 -11.32 -0.99
CA ARG A 534 5.98 -11.55 -0.37
C ARG A 534 6.44 -10.33 0.46
N LEU A 535 6.17 -9.12 0.00
CA LEU A 535 6.42 -7.90 0.76
C LEU A 535 5.51 -7.81 1.99
N SER A 536 4.25 -8.22 1.88
CA SER A 536 3.36 -8.34 3.05
C SER A 536 3.90 -9.36 4.07
N LEU A 537 4.43 -10.50 3.61
CA LEU A 537 5.07 -11.51 4.46
C LEU A 537 6.31 -10.96 5.16
N ARG A 538 7.15 -10.18 4.45
CA ARG A 538 8.30 -9.47 5.05
C ARG A 538 7.86 -8.66 6.26
N ASP A 539 6.80 -7.88 6.12
CA ASP A 539 6.29 -7.01 7.18
C ASP A 539 5.70 -7.82 8.34
N ILE A 540 5.01 -8.92 8.04
CA ILE A 540 4.48 -9.86 9.06
C ILE A 540 5.63 -10.49 9.86
N ILE A 541 6.66 -11.01 9.19
CA ILE A 541 7.82 -11.61 9.87
C ILE A 541 8.54 -10.57 10.71
N PHE A 542 8.85 -9.40 10.15
CA PHE A 542 9.54 -8.33 10.86
C PHE A 542 8.77 -7.92 12.13
N SER A 543 7.48 -7.59 12.01
CA SER A 543 6.63 -7.21 13.14
C SER A 543 6.51 -8.35 14.18
N SER A 544 6.37 -9.59 13.73
CA SER A 544 6.32 -10.77 14.61
C SER A 544 7.60 -10.92 15.42
N GLN A 545 8.76 -10.82 14.78
CA GLN A 545 10.04 -11.01 15.43
C GLN A 545 10.42 -9.84 16.34
N GLN A 546 9.98 -8.61 16.04
CA GLN A 546 10.08 -7.49 16.99
C GLN A 546 9.30 -7.76 18.28
N ARG A 547 8.15 -8.42 18.19
CA ARG A 547 7.29 -8.75 19.33
C ARG A 547 7.75 -10.00 20.10
N ASN A 548 8.29 -10.97 19.40
CA ASN A 548 8.73 -12.25 19.96
C ASN A 548 9.84 -12.82 19.07
N ASN A 549 11.08 -12.40 19.34
CA ASN A 549 12.24 -12.90 18.61
C ASN A 549 12.44 -14.38 18.95
N GLN A 550 12.29 -15.24 17.93
CA GLN A 550 12.45 -16.69 18.03
C GLN A 550 13.88 -17.14 17.72
N GLY A 551 14.77 -16.22 17.34
CA GLY A 551 16.15 -16.53 16.97
C GLY A 551 16.31 -17.25 15.63
N VAL A 552 15.30 -17.17 14.76
CA VAL A 552 15.33 -17.78 13.41
C VAL A 552 16.13 -16.90 12.45
N LEU A 553 16.05 -15.58 12.61
CA LEU A 553 16.75 -14.61 11.77
C LEU A 553 18.20 -14.43 12.22
N HIS A 554 19.12 -14.35 11.26
CA HIS A 554 20.56 -14.17 11.51
C HIS A 554 20.93 -12.70 11.70
N HIS A 555 20.29 -11.80 10.95
CA HIS A 555 20.52 -10.37 11.11
C HIS A 555 19.76 -9.81 12.32
N PRO A 556 20.36 -8.87 13.07
CA PRO A 556 19.71 -8.28 14.22
C PRO A 556 18.49 -7.45 13.81
N ILE A 557 17.43 -7.51 14.63
CA ILE A 557 16.23 -6.70 14.45
C ILE A 557 16.57 -5.26 14.84
N SER A 558 16.56 -4.36 13.86
CA SER A 558 16.92 -2.95 14.03
C SER A 558 15.90 -2.03 13.36
N ASP A 559 15.58 -0.93 14.02
CA ASP A 559 14.72 0.11 13.43
C ASP A 559 15.48 1.05 12.48
N TRP A 560 16.82 1.07 12.56
CA TRP A 560 17.69 2.03 11.85
C TRP A 560 18.48 1.41 10.70
N ARG A 561 18.61 0.08 10.67
CA ARG A 561 19.28 -0.67 9.60
C ARG A 561 18.45 -1.90 9.29
N ARG A 562 17.55 -1.76 8.32
CA ARG A 562 16.59 -2.82 7.97
C ARG A 562 16.97 -3.57 6.70
N ASP A 563 17.72 -2.95 5.80
CA ASP A 563 17.97 -3.55 4.48
C ASP A 563 18.59 -4.96 4.55
N PRO A 564 19.66 -5.25 5.31
CA PRO A 564 20.21 -6.61 5.40
C PRO A 564 19.19 -7.62 5.95
N LEU A 565 18.41 -7.21 6.95
CA LEU A 565 17.38 -8.05 7.55
C LEU A 565 16.21 -8.27 6.57
N TYR A 566 15.79 -7.26 5.84
CA TYR A 566 14.73 -7.38 4.84
C TYR A 566 15.15 -8.29 3.68
N GLN A 567 16.39 -8.22 3.22
CA GLN A 567 16.93 -9.13 2.22
C GLN A 567 16.92 -10.59 2.71
N GLU A 568 17.24 -10.83 3.98
CA GLU A 568 17.11 -12.14 4.60
C GLU A 568 15.64 -12.59 4.66
N ILE A 569 14.74 -11.75 5.17
CA ILE A 569 13.34 -12.09 5.33
C ILE A 569 12.67 -12.41 3.98
N LEU A 570 13.01 -11.70 2.91
CA LEU A 570 12.46 -11.93 1.57
C LEU A 570 12.81 -13.33 0.99
N GLN A 571 13.78 -14.04 1.58
CA GLN A 571 14.10 -15.41 1.18
C GLN A 571 13.11 -16.44 1.77
N TYR A 572 12.41 -16.12 2.85
CA TYR A 572 11.42 -17.00 3.44
C TYR A 572 10.11 -16.98 2.62
N SER A 573 9.60 -18.18 2.33
CA SER A 573 8.28 -18.37 1.73
C SER A 573 7.17 -18.30 2.79
N TYR A 574 5.91 -18.26 2.38
CA TYR A 574 4.80 -18.44 3.30
C TYR A 574 4.83 -19.81 3.96
N GLN A 575 5.23 -20.85 3.23
CA GLN A 575 5.44 -22.17 3.82
C GLN A 575 6.53 -22.13 4.88
N ASP A 576 7.67 -21.46 4.62
CA ASP A 576 8.73 -21.26 5.63
C ASP A 576 8.22 -20.49 6.84
N TYR A 577 7.34 -19.50 6.66
CA TYR A 577 6.73 -18.78 7.77
C TYR A 577 5.95 -19.72 8.69
N PHE A 578 5.17 -20.63 8.13
CA PHE A 578 4.45 -21.63 8.92
C PHE A 578 5.41 -22.60 9.59
N ASP A 579 6.35 -23.17 8.86
CA ASP A 579 7.22 -24.24 9.35
C ASP A 579 8.26 -23.76 10.36
N LYS A 580 8.86 -22.59 10.10
CA LYS A 580 9.99 -22.08 10.91
C LYS A 580 9.57 -21.10 12.01
N PHE A 581 8.42 -20.42 11.86
CA PHE A 581 7.99 -19.43 12.84
C PHE A 581 6.66 -19.78 13.51
N ALA A 582 5.58 -20.04 12.76
CA ALA A 582 4.25 -20.18 13.32
C ALA A 582 4.08 -21.51 14.09
N ILE A 583 4.39 -22.64 13.48
CA ILE A 583 4.26 -23.96 14.11
C ILE A 583 5.09 -24.05 15.42
N PRO A 584 6.39 -23.67 15.45
CA PRO A 584 7.16 -23.65 16.70
C PRO A 584 6.57 -22.71 17.74
N TYR A 585 6.08 -21.53 17.32
CA TYR A 585 5.47 -20.57 18.23
C TYR A 585 4.22 -21.11 18.92
N TYR A 586 3.30 -21.72 18.17
CA TYR A 586 2.06 -22.28 18.72
C TYR A 586 2.29 -23.60 19.47
N SER A 587 3.27 -24.40 19.07
CA SER A 587 3.72 -25.60 19.80
C SER A 587 4.21 -25.22 21.21
N ALA A 588 5.05 -24.21 21.31
CA ALA A 588 5.55 -23.71 22.60
C ALA A 588 4.44 -23.14 23.51
N ARG A 589 3.27 -22.84 22.94
CA ARG A 589 2.07 -22.36 23.67
C ARG A 589 1.06 -23.44 23.98
N GLY A 590 1.36 -24.69 23.67
CA GLY A 590 0.54 -25.85 24.01
C GLY A 590 -0.62 -26.09 23.07
N LEU A 591 -0.55 -25.62 21.82
CA LEU A 591 -1.51 -26.04 20.80
C LEU A 591 -1.39 -27.57 20.61
N ALA A 592 -2.55 -28.24 20.43
CA ALA A 592 -2.62 -29.70 20.32
C ALA A 592 -1.73 -30.22 19.18
N THR A 593 -1.09 -31.37 19.42
CA THR A 593 -0.24 -32.04 18.42
C THR A 593 -1.04 -33.05 17.58
N PRO A 594 -0.76 -33.16 16.26
CA PRO A 594 0.27 -32.42 15.50
C PRO A 594 -0.17 -30.98 15.16
N VAL A 595 0.65 -30.01 15.57
CA VAL A 595 0.32 -28.57 15.47
C VAL A 595 0.01 -28.15 14.04
N ALA A 596 0.78 -28.62 13.06
CA ALA A 596 0.58 -28.32 11.65
C ALA A 596 -0.85 -28.68 11.16
N GLU A 597 -1.31 -29.89 11.44
CA GLU A 597 -2.64 -30.37 11.06
C GLU A 597 -3.76 -29.57 11.75
N VAL A 598 -3.56 -29.23 13.02
CA VAL A 598 -4.52 -28.42 13.79
C VAL A 598 -4.64 -27.02 13.19
N MET A 599 -3.51 -26.40 12.80
CA MET A 599 -3.50 -25.09 12.18
C MET A 599 -4.10 -25.12 10.76
N GLU A 600 -3.76 -26.13 9.96
CA GLU A 600 -4.30 -26.32 8.62
C GLU A 600 -5.82 -26.49 8.66
N LYS A 601 -6.31 -27.40 9.51
CA LYS A 601 -7.75 -27.64 9.72
C LYS A 601 -8.47 -26.38 10.19
N ALA A 602 -7.87 -25.60 11.08
CA ALA A 602 -8.44 -24.35 11.56
C ALA A 602 -8.49 -23.26 10.47
N GLY A 603 -7.59 -23.30 9.48
CA GLY A 603 -7.56 -22.41 8.33
C GLY A 603 -8.45 -22.84 7.16
N ASP A 604 -9.25 -23.91 7.31
CA ASP A 604 -10.19 -24.41 6.29
C ASP A 604 -11.64 -24.10 6.72
N LEU A 605 -12.35 -23.29 5.93
CA LEU A 605 -13.75 -22.90 6.20
C LEU A 605 -14.69 -24.11 6.27
N ARG A 606 -14.36 -25.21 5.61
CA ARG A 606 -15.16 -26.46 5.66
C ARG A 606 -15.20 -27.06 7.07
N THR A 607 -14.22 -26.73 7.92
CA THR A 607 -14.26 -27.08 9.36
C THR A 607 -15.42 -26.40 10.09
N TYR A 608 -15.92 -25.30 9.58
CA TYR A 608 -16.99 -24.50 10.18
C TYR A 608 -18.32 -24.63 9.42
N ASP A 609 -18.45 -25.61 8.52
CA ASP A 609 -19.61 -25.80 7.64
C ASP A 609 -20.96 -25.73 8.36
N ALA A 610 -21.09 -26.38 9.51
CA ALA A 610 -22.33 -26.36 10.29
C ALA A 610 -22.71 -24.95 10.76
N GLY A 611 -21.74 -24.15 11.22
CA GLY A 611 -21.98 -22.77 11.66
C GLY A 611 -22.29 -21.85 10.48
N LEU A 612 -21.63 -22.05 9.35
CA LEU A 612 -21.88 -21.29 8.12
C LEU A 612 -23.28 -21.54 7.58
N ARG A 613 -23.71 -22.82 7.46
CA ARG A 613 -25.07 -23.20 7.00
C ARG A 613 -26.17 -22.70 7.94
N ALA A 614 -25.89 -22.61 9.22
CA ALA A 614 -26.85 -22.16 10.21
C ALA A 614 -27.09 -20.65 10.21
N ASN A 615 -26.25 -19.87 9.50
CA ASN A 615 -26.30 -18.42 9.50
C ASN A 615 -26.85 -17.87 8.17
N PRO A 616 -28.14 -17.51 8.08
CA PRO A 616 -28.78 -17.05 6.84
C PRO A 616 -28.37 -15.61 6.46
N ASP A 617 -27.62 -14.92 7.32
CA ASP A 617 -27.20 -13.54 7.09
C ASP A 617 -25.87 -13.40 6.35
N ILE A 618 -25.31 -14.52 5.88
CA ILE A 618 -24.09 -14.55 5.06
C ILE A 618 -24.42 -14.21 3.61
N ARG A 619 -23.55 -13.42 2.98
CA ARG A 619 -23.54 -13.15 1.54
C ARG A 619 -22.11 -13.27 1.03
N ILE A 620 -21.91 -14.04 -0.02
CA ILE A 620 -20.60 -14.33 -0.61
C ILE A 620 -20.60 -13.86 -2.06
N ILE A 621 -19.55 -13.13 -2.43
CA ILE A 621 -19.29 -12.68 -3.81
C ILE A 621 -17.92 -13.20 -4.19
N VAL A 622 -17.83 -14.00 -5.24
CA VAL A 622 -16.57 -14.57 -5.73
C VAL A 622 -16.48 -14.51 -7.26
N ASN A 623 -15.27 -14.61 -7.77
CA ASN A 623 -15.00 -14.77 -9.19
C ASN A 623 -14.62 -16.23 -9.47
N GLN A 624 -15.17 -16.83 -10.53
CA GLN A 624 -14.92 -18.22 -10.89
C GLN A 624 -13.43 -18.46 -11.22
N ASN A 625 -12.77 -17.47 -11.82
CA ASN A 625 -11.35 -17.52 -12.18
C ASN A 625 -10.40 -16.96 -11.11
N ASP A 626 -10.87 -16.85 -9.86
CA ASP A 626 -10.01 -16.44 -8.72
C ASP A 626 -8.96 -17.53 -8.44
N PHE A 627 -7.69 -17.19 -8.50
CA PHE A 627 -6.59 -18.15 -8.31
C PHE A 627 -6.52 -18.76 -6.89
N LEU A 628 -7.20 -18.16 -5.92
CA LEU A 628 -7.30 -18.69 -4.54
C LEU A 628 -8.33 -19.82 -4.40
N LEU A 629 -9.20 -20.00 -5.39
CA LEU A 629 -10.24 -21.02 -5.39
C LEU A 629 -9.89 -22.15 -6.37
N THR A 630 -10.12 -23.37 -5.94
CA THR A 630 -10.12 -24.55 -6.81
C THR A 630 -11.55 -24.91 -7.23
N ASP A 631 -11.70 -25.78 -8.23
CA ASP A 631 -13.02 -26.30 -8.63
C ASP A 631 -13.72 -26.98 -7.45
N ASP A 632 -12.99 -27.67 -6.57
CA ASP A 632 -13.55 -28.31 -5.36
C ASP A 632 -14.01 -27.25 -4.34
N ASP A 633 -13.32 -26.12 -4.23
CA ASP A 633 -13.74 -25.03 -3.36
C ASP A 633 -15.01 -24.35 -3.88
N LEU A 634 -15.11 -24.14 -5.19
CA LEU A 634 -16.33 -23.62 -5.83
C LEU A 634 -17.50 -24.59 -5.68
N ALA A 635 -17.26 -25.89 -5.89
CA ALA A 635 -18.29 -26.91 -5.68
C ALA A 635 -18.81 -26.95 -4.23
N TRP A 636 -17.89 -26.83 -3.25
CA TRP A 636 -18.27 -26.73 -1.84
C TRP A 636 -19.06 -25.46 -1.54
N LEU A 637 -18.68 -24.30 -2.08
CA LEU A 637 -19.44 -23.06 -1.93
C LEU A 637 -20.87 -23.21 -2.46
N HIS A 638 -21.04 -23.78 -3.66
CA HIS A 638 -22.36 -24.05 -4.23
C HIS A 638 -23.18 -25.06 -3.44
N ALA A 639 -22.55 -26.03 -2.78
CA ALA A 639 -23.21 -27.00 -1.93
C ALA A 639 -23.59 -26.48 -0.56
N THR A 640 -22.88 -25.43 -0.08
CA THR A 640 -23.04 -24.88 1.27
C THR A 640 -24.03 -23.73 1.30
N PHE A 641 -24.00 -22.87 0.28
CA PHE A 641 -24.76 -21.62 0.24
C PHE A 641 -25.82 -21.65 -0.85
N SER A 642 -26.98 -21.06 -0.56
CA SER A 642 -28.07 -20.93 -1.52
C SER A 642 -27.72 -19.90 -2.62
N PRO A 643 -28.46 -19.89 -3.76
CA PRO A 643 -28.28 -18.88 -4.81
C PRO A 643 -28.51 -17.43 -4.36
N GLU A 644 -29.21 -17.22 -3.26
CA GLU A 644 -29.42 -15.90 -2.67
C GLU A 644 -28.22 -15.45 -1.80
N GLU A 645 -27.44 -16.42 -1.32
CA GLU A 645 -26.29 -16.18 -0.45
C GLU A 645 -24.98 -16.11 -1.24
N LEU A 646 -24.90 -16.78 -2.39
CA LEU A 646 -23.68 -16.90 -3.22
C LEU A 646 -23.88 -16.23 -4.58
N THR A 647 -23.08 -15.21 -4.87
CA THR A 647 -22.97 -14.58 -6.19
C THR A 647 -21.63 -14.94 -6.81
N VAL A 648 -21.64 -15.56 -7.99
CA VAL A 648 -20.42 -15.94 -8.72
C VAL A 648 -20.35 -15.14 -10.01
N PHE A 649 -19.25 -14.39 -10.20
CA PHE A 649 -18.93 -13.75 -11.47
C PHE A 649 -18.00 -14.66 -12.29
N PRO A 650 -18.17 -14.75 -13.62
CA PRO A 650 -17.35 -15.65 -14.44
C PRO A 650 -15.89 -15.20 -14.52
N GLU A 651 -15.63 -13.90 -14.47
CA GLU A 651 -14.33 -13.26 -14.65
C GLU A 651 -14.11 -12.19 -13.57
N GLY A 652 -12.86 -11.78 -13.40
CA GLY A 652 -12.46 -10.74 -12.44
C GLY A 652 -11.21 -11.10 -11.62
N GLY A 653 -10.69 -12.32 -11.79
CA GLY A 653 -9.53 -12.78 -11.03
C GLY A 653 -9.72 -12.61 -9.52
N HIS A 654 -8.64 -12.29 -8.79
CA HIS A 654 -8.74 -11.98 -7.37
C HIS A 654 -8.93 -10.46 -7.17
N LEU A 655 -10.17 -10.02 -6.91
CA LEU A 655 -10.55 -8.63 -6.63
C LEU A 655 -10.43 -7.65 -7.83
N GLY A 656 -10.05 -8.09 -9.03
CA GLY A 656 -9.76 -7.19 -10.16
C GLY A 656 -10.99 -6.48 -10.73
N ASN A 657 -12.17 -7.05 -10.53
CA ASN A 657 -13.44 -6.49 -11.01
C ASN A 657 -14.19 -5.62 -9.98
N LEU A 658 -13.56 -5.23 -8.86
CA LEU A 658 -14.22 -4.42 -7.81
C LEU A 658 -14.74 -3.06 -8.31
N SER A 659 -14.13 -2.49 -9.37
CA SER A 659 -14.59 -1.26 -10.02
C SER A 659 -15.73 -1.47 -11.01
N ASN A 660 -16.11 -2.72 -11.29
CA ASN A 660 -17.18 -3.04 -12.22
C ASN A 660 -18.54 -2.67 -11.60
N PRO A 661 -19.39 -1.89 -12.28
CA PRO A 661 -20.71 -1.49 -11.76
C PRO A 661 -21.62 -2.66 -11.37
N ALA A 662 -21.49 -3.83 -12.02
CA ALA A 662 -22.26 -5.01 -11.66
C ALA A 662 -21.81 -5.59 -10.32
N VAL A 663 -20.49 -5.57 -10.02
CA VAL A 663 -19.93 -6.02 -8.74
C VAL A 663 -20.26 -5.01 -7.64
N GLU A 664 -20.12 -3.70 -7.89
CA GLU A 664 -20.56 -2.66 -6.95
C GLU A 664 -22.04 -2.83 -6.58
N LYS A 665 -22.90 -3.09 -7.57
CA LYS A 665 -24.32 -3.37 -7.35
C LYS A 665 -24.55 -4.64 -6.53
N ALA A 666 -23.81 -5.71 -6.78
CA ALA A 666 -23.90 -6.96 -6.02
C ALA A 666 -23.48 -6.75 -4.56
N ILE A 667 -22.40 -5.98 -4.31
CA ILE A 667 -21.96 -5.62 -2.95
C ILE A 667 -23.06 -4.85 -2.21
N LEU A 668 -23.69 -3.87 -2.85
CA LEU A 668 -24.76 -3.08 -2.25
C LEU A 668 -26.04 -3.94 -2.03
N ALA A 669 -26.36 -4.83 -2.95
CA ALA A 669 -27.47 -5.79 -2.79
C ALA A 669 -27.22 -6.77 -1.64
N ALA A 670 -25.99 -7.23 -1.46
CA ALA A 670 -25.61 -8.08 -0.34
C ALA A 670 -25.79 -7.41 1.03
N LEU A 671 -25.74 -6.08 1.10
CA LEU A 671 -25.98 -5.30 2.30
C LEU A 671 -27.48 -5.01 2.55
N THR A 672 -28.35 -5.28 1.56
CA THR A 672 -29.80 -4.99 1.65
C THR A 672 -30.64 -6.25 1.39
N PRO A 673 -31.80 -6.47 2.04
CA PRO A 673 -32.31 -5.64 3.12
C PRO A 673 -31.70 -6.04 4.47
N MET A 674 -30.99 -5.12 5.12
CA MET A 674 -30.86 -5.22 6.57
C MET A 674 -32.18 -4.73 7.16
N ARG A 675 -32.71 -5.45 8.16
CA ARG A 675 -33.96 -5.04 8.83
C ARG A 675 -33.82 -3.59 9.28
N PRO A 676 -34.87 -2.74 9.16
CA PRO A 676 -34.81 -1.41 9.73
C PRO A 676 -34.53 -1.52 11.24
N PRO A 677 -33.77 -0.57 11.81
CA PRO A 677 -33.49 -0.57 13.24
C PRO A 677 -34.81 -0.66 14.00
N GLN A 678 -34.95 -1.65 14.90
CA GLN A 678 -36.11 -1.73 15.75
C GLN A 678 -36.10 -0.53 16.68
N PRO A 679 -37.24 0.22 16.83
CA PRO A 679 -37.30 1.25 17.82
C PRO A 679 -37.04 0.61 19.21
N LYS A 680 -36.16 1.25 19.99
CA LYS A 680 -35.91 0.83 21.36
C LYS A 680 -37.26 0.77 22.09
N SER A 681 -37.59 -0.39 22.64
CA SER A 681 -38.69 -0.46 23.62
C SER A 681 -38.34 0.49 24.78
N GLU A 682 -39.16 1.49 24.99
CA GLU A 682 -39.08 2.41 26.10
C GLU A 682 -39.05 1.68 27.47
#